data_df1250215164a05c0a106d6fe0a07068
#
_entry.id   df1250215164a05c0a106d6fe0a07068
#
_cell.length_a   1.000
_cell.length_b   1.000
_cell.length_c   1.000
_cell.angle_alpha   90.00
_cell.angle_beta   90.00
_cell.angle_gamma   90.00
#
_symmetry.space_group_name_H-M   'P 1'
#
loop_
_entity.id
_entity.type
_entity.pdbx_description
1 polymer ?
#
loop_
_entity_poly.entity_id
_entity_poly.type
_entity_poly.pdbx_seq_one_letter_code
_entity_poly.pdbx_strand_id
1 'polypeptide(L)'
;MKPLLLLLCLASSTLCGQNQYTISGYISDQASGEALIGANIWAPTQRVGTTSNVYGFYSLTLPEGTHVIRLQYLGYATLNFEVNLVENMDQNFEMEAVDNVLNEVEVIASEGVKIEEQVQMSRMEVPIKQLKSLPAIMGEVDIMKTLQLLPGVQSGGEGTSGLYVRGGSPDQNLILLDGVPLYNVNHLFGFFSVFNADAISNVSLTKGGFPARYGGRLSSVLEINMKEGNMKEFHGDATVSLISSKMTVEGPLIKDKASFMLSARRTYLDVLARPFINNLNAQDPNFNVSPTYYFYDMNGKVNYKLGQYDRFYFSHFQGKDDFGLKSNDIYESGTYRDENSINFGLDWRNSITAARWNHQWSPKLFSNVTATRSQYNFNTRATSEFLSYPSYPDTTGMTEERFAGLYFSGIEDYGSRIDFDYAMNSRHYIRFGANYTHHTFSPGATNLQFSSGGFNLDTTLGSTNVYSDEVYAFLEDEWTITENLKVNGGLHFANLFVEGESYHSLQPRFGMNYRLPGGYAFKASYADMMQFVNLLTNEGIGLPTDLWVPSTARIKPQTSQQIAAGLAKNIGPYEFSIEGYYKQMDNLVSYKEGASFLFSVDNDTWEDKISQGSGESYGMELFAQRKTGQTTGWIGYTLSWSFRQFDDINGGERYFFTYDRRHDISVVMSHDFTENISFSGAWVYGTGRAVTLPEYAYLTNLPDGLSWWDGMQELVERPSDKNAYRMSPYHRLDLSLSFKKEKRHFDRWWVFSTYNTYNNLNPFFIETATDDNGNPGLREYGLFPLIPSVAYRIKF
;
A
#
# COMPACT_ATOMS: atom_id res chain seq x y z
N MET A 1 17.39 -8.40 -46.21
CA MET A 1 16.38 -7.77 -45.37
C MET A 1 16.68 -6.30 -44.98
N LYS A 2 17.82 -5.74 -45.31
CA LYS A 2 18.16 -4.33 -45.02
C LYS A 2 17.55 -3.25 -45.96
N PRO A 3 17.11 -3.51 -47.19
CA PRO A 3 16.49 -2.46 -48.02
C PRO A 3 14.99 -2.25 -47.80
N LEU A 4 14.29 -3.18 -47.14
CA LEU A 4 12.83 -3.06 -46.92
C LEU A 4 12.48 -2.12 -45.76
N LEU A 5 13.34 -1.95 -44.78
CA LEU A 5 13.14 -1.01 -43.67
C LEU A 5 13.35 0.45 -44.08
N LEU A 6 14.21 0.71 -45.07
CA LEU A 6 14.45 2.06 -45.59
C LEU A 6 13.32 2.58 -46.48
N LEU A 7 12.58 1.70 -47.13
CA LEU A 7 11.43 2.07 -47.96
C LEU A 7 10.17 2.39 -47.14
N LEU A 8 10.01 1.83 -45.93
CA LEU A 8 8.90 2.19 -45.05
C LEU A 8 9.07 3.58 -44.40
N CYS A 9 10.30 4.07 -44.26
CA CYS A 9 10.55 5.42 -43.71
C CYS A 9 10.41 6.55 -44.74
N LEU A 10 10.38 6.24 -46.07
CA LEU A 10 10.24 7.24 -47.15
C LEU A 10 8.83 7.40 -47.68
N ALA A 11 7.87 6.56 -47.27
CA ALA A 11 6.47 6.64 -47.74
C ALA A 11 5.57 7.52 -46.84
N SER A 12 6.10 8.22 -45.84
CA SER A 12 5.31 9.03 -44.91
C SER A 12 5.32 10.56 -45.18
N SER A 13 5.74 11.03 -46.32
CA SER A 13 5.86 12.45 -46.58
C SER A 13 5.10 12.94 -47.81
N THR A 14 3.77 12.90 -47.77
CA THR A 14 2.87 13.85 -48.50
C THR A 14 1.42 13.71 -47.96
N LEU A 15 1.18 14.12 -46.72
CA LEU A 15 -0.16 14.58 -46.33
C LEU A 15 -0.06 16.09 -46.15
N CYS A 16 -0.85 16.86 -46.92
CA CYS A 16 -1.07 18.29 -46.69
C CYS A 16 -1.38 18.48 -45.20
N GLY A 17 -0.39 18.91 -44.43
CA GLY A 17 -0.52 19.13 -42.99
C GLY A 17 -1.41 20.36 -42.79
N GLN A 18 -2.65 20.14 -42.38
CA GLN A 18 -3.42 21.19 -41.75
C GLN A 18 -2.63 21.70 -40.55
N ASN A 19 -2.48 23.04 -40.42
CA ASN A 19 -1.81 23.61 -39.25
C ASN A 19 -2.43 23.05 -37.97
N GLN A 20 -1.61 22.69 -36.98
CA GLN A 20 -2.07 22.18 -35.70
C GLN A 20 -1.57 23.08 -34.58
N TYR A 21 -2.47 23.47 -33.72
CA TYR A 21 -2.18 24.27 -32.54
C TYR A 21 -2.53 23.52 -31.24
N THR A 22 -1.88 23.90 -30.17
CA THR A 22 -2.04 23.25 -28.90
C THR A 22 -2.70 24.19 -27.88
N ILE A 23 -3.73 23.71 -27.21
CA ILE A 23 -4.28 24.31 -26.00
C ILE A 23 -3.74 23.54 -24.79
N SER A 24 -3.17 24.28 -23.85
CA SER A 24 -2.58 23.70 -22.63
C SER A 24 -2.94 24.55 -21.40
N GLY A 25 -2.72 24.00 -20.22
CA GLY A 25 -2.96 24.69 -18.96
C GLY A 25 -3.26 23.73 -17.84
N TYR A 26 -3.94 24.22 -16.83
CA TYR A 26 -4.25 23.44 -15.62
C TYR A 26 -5.75 23.36 -15.40
N ILE A 27 -6.19 22.20 -14.87
CA ILE A 27 -7.57 21.98 -14.44
C ILE A 27 -7.58 21.87 -12.93
N SER A 28 -8.43 22.69 -12.29
CA SER A 28 -8.54 22.75 -10.84
C SER A 28 -10.00 22.77 -10.38
N ASP A 29 -10.19 22.43 -9.12
CA ASP A 29 -11.46 22.58 -8.43
C ASP A 29 -11.77 24.06 -8.17
N GLN A 30 -12.98 24.49 -8.49
CA GLN A 30 -13.39 25.90 -8.35
C GLN A 30 -13.43 26.38 -6.91
N ALA A 31 -13.80 25.49 -5.97
CA ALA A 31 -13.97 25.88 -4.57
C ALA A 31 -12.65 25.93 -3.81
N SER A 32 -11.71 25.04 -4.13
CA SER A 32 -10.44 24.90 -3.39
C SER A 32 -9.22 25.40 -4.16
N GLY A 33 -9.26 25.40 -5.51
CA GLY A 33 -8.11 25.64 -6.37
C GLY A 33 -7.16 24.43 -6.46
N GLU A 34 -7.52 23.27 -5.90
CA GLU A 34 -6.77 22.03 -5.93
C GLU A 34 -6.75 21.43 -7.34
N ALA A 35 -5.63 20.86 -7.76
CA ALA A 35 -5.47 20.24 -9.07
C ALA A 35 -6.39 19.01 -9.23
N LEU A 36 -7.10 18.92 -10.36
CA LEU A 36 -7.91 17.75 -10.70
C LEU A 36 -7.09 16.75 -11.52
N ILE A 37 -6.79 15.60 -10.92
CA ILE A 37 -5.95 14.53 -11.46
C ILE A 37 -6.79 13.62 -12.35
N GLY A 38 -6.39 13.45 -13.63
CA GLY A 38 -7.10 12.56 -14.55
C GLY A 38 -8.42 13.14 -15.10
N ALA A 39 -8.62 14.46 -15.00
CA ALA A 39 -9.76 15.12 -15.66
C ALA A 39 -9.66 14.97 -17.17
N ASN A 40 -10.74 14.58 -17.81
CA ASN A 40 -10.81 14.33 -19.25
C ASN A 40 -11.08 15.63 -20.03
N ILE A 41 -10.27 15.89 -21.04
CA ILE A 41 -10.43 16.99 -21.99
C ILE A 41 -10.62 16.38 -23.37
N TRP A 42 -11.77 16.60 -23.95
CA TRP A 42 -12.23 15.93 -25.16
C TRP A 42 -12.77 16.91 -26.19
N ALA A 43 -12.33 16.79 -27.47
CA ALA A 43 -12.88 17.50 -28.62
C ALA A 43 -13.80 16.54 -29.42
N PRO A 44 -15.13 16.57 -29.22
CA PRO A 44 -16.05 15.56 -29.75
C PRO A 44 -16.03 15.44 -31.28
N THR A 45 -15.93 16.57 -31.99
CA THR A 45 -15.96 16.62 -33.47
C THR A 45 -14.73 15.96 -34.08
N GLN A 46 -13.54 16.16 -33.46
CA GLN A 46 -12.24 15.61 -33.88
C GLN A 46 -11.98 14.22 -33.31
N ARG A 47 -12.77 13.80 -32.33
CA ARG A 47 -12.59 12.55 -31.58
C ARG A 47 -11.19 12.40 -30.96
N VAL A 48 -10.62 13.53 -30.54
CA VAL A 48 -9.32 13.61 -29.91
C VAL A 48 -9.47 14.12 -28.46
N GLY A 49 -8.76 13.54 -27.54
CA GLY A 49 -8.79 13.96 -26.14
C GLY A 49 -7.50 13.61 -25.42
N THR A 50 -7.34 14.20 -24.26
CA THR A 50 -6.26 13.96 -23.30
C THR A 50 -6.80 13.98 -21.88
N THR A 51 -5.97 13.62 -20.91
CA THR A 51 -6.31 13.72 -19.48
C THR A 51 -5.29 14.61 -18.78
N SER A 52 -5.73 15.30 -17.72
CA SER A 52 -4.78 16.02 -16.88
C SER A 52 -3.85 15.03 -16.13
N ASN A 53 -2.58 15.41 -15.99
CA ASN A 53 -1.61 14.64 -15.23
C ASN A 53 -1.83 14.79 -13.70
N VAL A 54 -0.96 14.19 -12.88
CA VAL A 54 -1.06 14.24 -11.39
C VAL A 54 -0.92 15.64 -10.79
N TYR A 55 -0.63 16.64 -11.61
CA TYR A 55 -0.52 18.05 -11.22
C TYR A 55 -1.63 18.93 -11.83
N GLY A 56 -2.60 18.29 -12.48
CA GLY A 56 -3.69 18.98 -13.17
C GLY A 56 -3.31 19.56 -14.53
N PHE A 57 -2.05 19.42 -14.99
CA PHE A 57 -1.62 19.91 -16.29
C PHE A 57 -2.20 19.06 -17.43
N TYR A 58 -2.67 19.72 -18.49
CA TYR A 58 -3.13 19.09 -19.71
C TYR A 58 -2.53 19.75 -20.96
N SER A 59 -2.46 19.03 -22.06
CA SER A 59 -2.05 19.52 -23.38
C SER A 59 -2.83 18.78 -24.45
N LEU A 60 -3.58 19.52 -25.29
CA LEU A 60 -4.42 19.00 -26.35
C LEU A 60 -4.09 19.70 -27.65
N THR A 61 -3.61 18.94 -28.65
CA THR A 61 -3.28 19.46 -29.99
C THR A 61 -4.42 19.17 -30.96
N LEU A 62 -4.93 20.19 -31.63
CA LEU A 62 -6.03 20.13 -32.60
C LEU A 62 -5.66 20.86 -33.92
N PRO A 63 -6.33 20.56 -35.05
CA PRO A 63 -6.18 21.31 -36.26
C PRO A 63 -6.59 22.80 -36.08
N GLU A 64 -6.11 23.68 -36.93
CA GLU A 64 -6.57 25.08 -37.00
C GLU A 64 -8.08 25.17 -37.19
N GLY A 65 -8.76 26.06 -36.42
CA GLY A 65 -10.20 26.31 -36.54
C GLY A 65 -10.94 26.37 -35.20
N THR A 66 -12.26 26.41 -35.30
CA THR A 66 -13.14 26.48 -34.13
C THR A 66 -13.51 25.09 -33.67
N HIS A 67 -13.32 24.84 -32.37
CA HIS A 67 -13.56 23.58 -31.70
C HIS A 67 -14.39 23.74 -30.43
N VAL A 68 -15.28 22.78 -30.19
CA VAL A 68 -15.93 22.63 -28.90
C VAL A 68 -15.11 21.64 -28.08
N ILE A 69 -14.60 22.06 -26.92
CA ILE A 69 -13.87 21.24 -25.98
C ILE A 69 -14.78 20.95 -24.80
N ARG A 70 -14.88 19.68 -24.43
CA ARG A 70 -15.65 19.20 -23.30
C ARG A 70 -14.70 18.72 -22.19
N LEU A 71 -14.89 19.25 -20.97
CA LEU A 71 -14.19 18.81 -19.78
C LEU A 71 -15.13 17.98 -18.93
N GLN A 72 -14.63 16.83 -18.48
CA GLN A 72 -15.38 15.88 -17.67
C GLN A 72 -14.50 15.33 -16.53
N TYR A 73 -15.04 15.33 -15.32
CA TYR A 73 -14.41 14.70 -14.17
C TYR A 73 -15.49 14.15 -13.23
N LEU A 74 -15.24 12.98 -12.63
CA LEU A 74 -16.21 12.32 -11.76
C LEU A 74 -16.56 13.17 -10.54
N GLY A 75 -17.85 13.46 -10.36
CA GLY A 75 -18.34 14.32 -9.27
C GLY A 75 -18.32 15.82 -9.58
N TYR A 76 -18.06 16.22 -10.84
CA TYR A 76 -18.02 17.61 -11.28
C TYR A 76 -18.98 17.86 -12.43
N ALA A 77 -19.44 19.11 -12.54
CA ALA A 77 -20.26 19.56 -13.67
C ALA A 77 -19.44 19.48 -14.97
N THR A 78 -20.05 18.96 -16.04
CA THR A 78 -19.42 18.97 -17.37
C THR A 78 -19.31 20.40 -17.89
N LEU A 79 -18.11 20.83 -18.24
CA LEU A 79 -17.85 22.14 -18.84
C LEU A 79 -17.70 21.99 -20.38
N ASN A 80 -18.46 22.76 -21.15
CA ASN A 80 -18.26 22.88 -22.61
C ASN A 80 -17.68 24.27 -22.89
N PHE A 81 -16.59 24.29 -23.65
CA PHE A 81 -15.85 25.50 -23.99
C PHE A 81 -15.61 25.56 -25.50
N GLU A 82 -16.00 26.65 -26.14
CA GLU A 82 -15.74 26.87 -27.54
C GLU A 82 -14.47 27.69 -27.71
N VAL A 83 -13.56 27.23 -28.58
CA VAL A 83 -12.26 27.88 -28.81
C VAL A 83 -11.99 27.96 -30.31
N ASN A 84 -11.49 29.10 -30.78
CA ASN A 84 -10.95 29.26 -32.13
C ASN A 84 -9.42 29.23 -32.08
N LEU A 85 -8.83 28.08 -32.46
CA LEU A 85 -7.39 27.85 -32.44
C LEU A 85 -6.75 28.32 -33.74
N VAL A 86 -6.09 29.46 -33.70
CA VAL A 86 -5.26 30.05 -34.76
C VAL A 86 -3.78 30.13 -34.39
N GLU A 87 -3.48 29.91 -33.12
CA GLU A 87 -2.14 29.82 -32.51
C GLU A 87 -2.19 28.92 -31.25
N ASN A 88 -1.03 28.61 -30.65
CA ASN A 88 -0.99 27.92 -29.37
C ASN A 88 -1.57 28.80 -28.27
N MET A 89 -2.38 28.19 -27.39
CA MET A 89 -3.12 28.90 -26.35
C MET A 89 -2.87 28.27 -24.97
N ASP A 90 -2.62 29.08 -23.94
CA ASP A 90 -2.63 28.69 -22.55
C ASP A 90 -3.99 29.01 -21.92
N GLN A 91 -4.71 28.00 -21.45
CA GLN A 91 -6.04 28.12 -20.88
C GLN A 91 -6.17 27.27 -19.61
N ASN A 92 -6.41 27.89 -18.48
CA ASN A 92 -6.74 27.19 -17.25
C ASN A 92 -8.26 27.04 -17.12
N PHE A 93 -8.70 25.92 -16.54
CA PHE A 93 -10.11 25.65 -16.27
C PHE A 93 -10.35 25.40 -14.78
N GLU A 94 -11.39 25.99 -14.24
CA GLU A 94 -11.93 25.67 -12.94
C GLU A 94 -13.24 24.91 -13.13
N MET A 95 -13.37 23.73 -12.48
CA MET A 95 -14.57 22.89 -12.53
C MET A 95 -15.32 22.99 -11.21
N GLU A 96 -16.65 23.04 -11.28
CA GLU A 96 -17.53 23.09 -10.12
C GLU A 96 -17.90 21.66 -9.68
N ALA A 97 -17.67 21.33 -8.39
CA ALA A 97 -18.12 20.08 -7.83
C ALA A 97 -19.66 20.05 -7.73
N VAL A 98 -20.26 18.92 -8.13
CA VAL A 98 -21.71 18.71 -8.04
C VAL A 98 -21.96 17.80 -6.86
N ASP A 99 -22.64 18.32 -5.83
CA ASP A 99 -23.22 17.49 -4.79
C ASP A 99 -24.33 16.62 -5.41
N ASN A 100 -24.50 15.38 -4.94
CA ASN A 100 -25.51 14.44 -5.43
C ASN A 100 -26.90 15.09 -5.36
N VAL A 101 -27.34 15.70 -6.46
CA VAL A 101 -28.66 16.28 -6.52
C VAL A 101 -29.65 15.15 -6.79
N LEU A 102 -30.57 14.93 -5.86
CA LEU A 102 -31.71 14.01 -5.93
C LEU A 102 -32.76 14.40 -7.00
N ASN A 103 -32.50 15.41 -7.81
CA ASN A 103 -33.41 15.85 -8.84
C ASN A 103 -33.10 15.17 -10.18
N GLU A 104 -34.10 14.50 -10.71
CA GLU A 104 -34.25 13.91 -12.03
C GLU A 104 -34.29 14.99 -13.13
N VAL A 105 -33.25 15.83 -13.17
CA VAL A 105 -32.89 16.57 -14.36
C VAL A 105 -31.70 15.82 -14.95
N GLU A 106 -31.74 15.53 -16.25
CA GLU A 106 -30.62 15.01 -17.03
C GLU A 106 -29.40 15.92 -16.91
N VAL A 107 -28.87 16.09 -15.72
CA VAL A 107 -27.48 16.38 -15.52
C VAL A 107 -26.81 15.07 -15.87
N ILE A 108 -26.26 14.99 -17.06
CA ILE A 108 -25.24 14.02 -17.42
C ILE A 108 -24.13 14.27 -16.40
N ALA A 109 -24.27 13.68 -15.21
CA ALA A 109 -23.20 13.58 -14.24
C ALA A 109 -22.03 13.00 -15.04
N SER A 110 -20.94 13.72 -15.17
CA SER A 110 -19.88 13.38 -16.10
C SER A 110 -19.42 11.96 -15.78
N GLU A 111 -19.79 11.04 -16.66
CA GLU A 111 -19.15 9.74 -16.69
C GLU A 111 -17.66 10.08 -16.85
N GLY A 112 -16.83 9.74 -15.87
CA GLY A 112 -15.37 9.87 -16.00
C GLY A 112 -14.88 9.17 -17.27
N VAL A 113 -13.60 9.18 -17.54
CA VAL A 113 -13.06 8.47 -18.72
C VAL A 113 -13.58 7.05 -18.71
N LYS A 114 -14.34 6.68 -19.76
CA LYS A 114 -14.92 5.35 -19.88
C LYS A 114 -13.82 4.30 -19.90
N ILE A 115 -14.05 3.14 -19.29
CA ILE A 115 -13.05 2.06 -19.23
C ILE A 115 -12.60 1.63 -20.63
N GLU A 116 -13.49 1.71 -21.63
CA GLU A 116 -13.18 1.41 -23.04
C GLU A 116 -12.29 2.46 -23.73
N GLU A 117 -12.03 3.61 -23.10
CA GLU A 117 -11.18 4.66 -23.66
C GLU A 117 -9.78 4.67 -23.03
N GLN A 118 -9.61 4.07 -21.85
CA GLN A 118 -8.34 3.99 -21.15
C GLN A 118 -7.42 2.97 -21.82
N VAL A 119 -6.20 3.36 -22.15
CA VAL A 119 -5.19 2.45 -22.73
C VAL A 119 -4.67 1.49 -21.67
N GLN A 120 -4.45 1.99 -20.47
CA GLN A 120 -3.91 1.18 -19.39
C GLN A 120 -4.90 0.09 -18.96
N MET A 121 -4.44 -1.17 -18.99
CA MET A 121 -5.17 -2.32 -18.47
C MET A 121 -5.02 -2.40 -16.95
N SER A 122 -6.03 -2.95 -16.26
CA SER A 122 -6.00 -3.27 -14.83
C SER A 122 -5.72 -2.07 -13.90
N ARG A 123 -5.96 -0.83 -14.37
CA ARG A 123 -5.88 0.37 -13.55
C ARG A 123 -7.25 0.64 -12.92
N MET A 124 -7.26 0.74 -11.60
CA MET A 124 -8.45 0.99 -10.80
C MET A 124 -8.25 2.26 -9.98
N GLU A 125 -9.17 3.21 -10.12
CA GLU A 125 -9.23 4.43 -9.31
C GLU A 125 -10.39 4.30 -8.33
N VAL A 126 -10.10 4.48 -7.05
CA VAL A 126 -11.11 4.48 -5.99
C VAL A 126 -11.36 5.92 -5.56
N PRO A 127 -12.54 6.49 -5.88
CA PRO A 127 -12.88 7.84 -5.46
C PRO A 127 -12.87 7.94 -3.93
N ILE A 128 -12.21 8.97 -3.39
CA ILE A 128 -12.10 9.16 -1.94
C ILE A 128 -13.48 9.25 -1.26
N LYS A 129 -14.48 9.84 -1.91
CA LYS A 129 -15.86 9.90 -1.39
C LYS A 129 -16.42 8.50 -1.18
N GLN A 130 -16.23 7.59 -2.15
CA GLN A 130 -16.68 6.20 -2.06
C GLN A 130 -15.90 5.43 -0.99
N LEU A 131 -14.58 5.65 -0.89
CA LEU A 131 -13.74 5.04 0.14
C LEU A 131 -14.19 5.44 1.55
N LYS A 132 -14.50 6.73 1.78
CA LYS A 132 -14.98 7.25 3.07
C LYS A 132 -16.39 6.81 3.43
N SER A 133 -17.18 6.34 2.47
CA SER A 133 -18.54 5.83 2.73
C SER A 133 -18.56 4.38 3.19
N LEU A 134 -17.45 3.63 3.07
CA LEU A 134 -17.39 2.22 3.44
C LEU A 134 -17.40 2.00 4.96
N PRO A 135 -17.81 0.79 5.42
CA PRO A 135 -17.78 0.46 6.83
C PRO A 135 -16.39 0.63 7.44
N ALA A 136 -16.32 1.35 8.55
CA ALA A 136 -15.11 1.62 9.28
C ALA A 136 -14.80 0.50 10.29
N ILE A 137 -13.53 0.10 10.41
CA ILE A 137 -13.08 -0.83 11.44
C ILE A 137 -12.81 -0.03 12.71
N MET A 138 -13.55 -0.33 13.80
CA MET A 138 -13.44 0.41 15.07
C MET A 138 -13.57 1.94 14.90
N GLY A 139 -14.28 2.39 13.85
CA GLY A 139 -14.50 3.80 13.53
C GLY A 139 -13.42 4.44 12.66
N GLU A 140 -12.45 3.66 12.15
CA GLU A 140 -11.41 4.10 11.21
C GLU A 140 -11.69 3.60 9.78
N VAL A 141 -11.70 4.52 8.83
CA VAL A 141 -11.74 4.21 7.38
C VAL A 141 -10.32 3.88 6.92
N ASP A 142 -10.12 2.70 6.37
CA ASP A 142 -8.81 2.20 5.96
C ASP A 142 -8.69 2.00 4.45
N ILE A 143 -7.71 2.69 3.83
CA ILE A 143 -7.46 2.66 2.39
C ILE A 143 -7.02 1.27 1.94
N MET A 144 -6.07 0.64 2.65
CA MET A 144 -5.52 -0.66 2.27
C MET A 144 -6.58 -1.76 2.36
N LYS A 145 -7.41 -1.73 3.42
CA LYS A 145 -8.55 -2.66 3.56
C LYS A 145 -9.58 -2.50 2.45
N THR A 146 -9.80 -1.27 1.98
CA THR A 146 -10.68 -1.02 0.83
C THR A 146 -10.10 -1.59 -0.46
N LEU A 147 -8.79 -1.44 -0.68
CA LEU A 147 -8.11 -2.00 -1.85
C LEU A 147 -8.13 -3.53 -1.87
N GLN A 148 -8.13 -4.19 -0.69
CA GLN A 148 -8.29 -5.64 -0.57
C GLN A 148 -9.69 -6.14 -1.01
N LEU A 149 -10.65 -5.24 -1.23
CA LEU A 149 -11.99 -5.58 -1.76
C LEU A 149 -12.03 -5.55 -3.30
N LEU A 150 -10.91 -5.24 -3.97
CA LEU A 150 -10.81 -5.20 -5.44
C LEU A 150 -10.39 -6.57 -5.99
N PRO A 151 -10.90 -7.00 -7.16
CA PRO A 151 -10.51 -8.28 -7.74
C PRO A 151 -9.01 -8.32 -8.05
N GLY A 152 -8.38 -9.49 -7.87
CA GLY A 152 -6.94 -9.71 -8.04
C GLY A 152 -6.07 -9.14 -6.91
N VAL A 153 -6.69 -8.63 -5.84
CA VAL A 153 -6.01 -8.12 -4.63
C VAL A 153 -6.49 -8.94 -3.44
N GLN A 154 -5.62 -9.74 -2.89
CA GLN A 154 -5.93 -10.61 -1.75
C GLN A 154 -5.36 -10.03 -0.45
N SER A 155 -6.05 -10.33 0.66
CA SER A 155 -5.53 -10.04 2.00
C SER A 155 -4.70 -11.23 2.52
N GLY A 156 -3.74 -10.98 3.39
CA GLY A 156 -2.97 -12.05 4.05
C GLY A 156 -3.78 -12.85 5.09
N GLY A 157 -4.98 -12.43 5.43
CA GLY A 157 -5.85 -13.02 6.46
C GLY A 157 -6.49 -11.97 7.35
N GLU A 158 -7.12 -12.42 8.45
CA GLU A 158 -7.68 -11.53 9.46
C GLU A 158 -6.60 -10.57 9.99
N GLY A 159 -6.93 -9.30 10.08
CA GLY A 159 -6.03 -8.32 10.70
C GLY A 159 -4.78 -7.94 9.90
N THR A 160 -4.64 -8.29 8.61
CA THR A 160 -3.49 -7.88 7.79
C THR A 160 -3.82 -6.74 6.83
N SER A 161 -2.92 -5.75 6.66
CA SER A 161 -3.03 -4.69 5.65
C SER A 161 -2.16 -4.93 4.41
N GLY A 162 -1.43 -6.05 4.33
CA GLY A 162 -0.64 -6.42 3.16
C GLY A 162 -1.50 -6.59 1.91
N LEU A 163 -0.98 -6.18 0.76
CA LEU A 163 -1.59 -6.42 -0.55
C LEU A 163 -0.86 -7.55 -1.25
N TYR A 164 -1.58 -8.59 -1.61
CA TYR A 164 -1.09 -9.73 -2.39
C TYR A 164 -1.75 -9.67 -3.77
N VAL A 165 -1.05 -9.04 -4.71
CA VAL A 165 -1.61 -8.75 -6.03
C VAL A 165 -1.14 -9.80 -7.03
N ARG A 166 -2.09 -10.57 -7.62
CA ARG A 166 -1.79 -11.59 -8.64
C ARG A 166 -0.64 -12.51 -8.21
N GLY A 167 -0.70 -13.04 -6.99
CA GLY A 167 0.29 -13.96 -6.43
C GLY A 167 1.64 -13.35 -6.06
N GLY A 168 1.76 -12.02 -6.05
CA GLY A 168 2.93 -11.32 -5.53
C GLY A 168 2.86 -11.12 -4.03
N SER A 169 4.02 -11.00 -3.38
CA SER A 169 4.19 -10.65 -1.97
C SER A 169 4.06 -9.13 -1.74
N PRO A 170 3.90 -8.66 -0.50
CA PRO A 170 3.72 -7.23 -0.19
C PRO A 170 4.84 -6.33 -0.70
N ASP A 171 6.11 -6.79 -0.65
CA ASP A 171 7.29 -6.09 -1.13
C ASP A 171 7.34 -5.92 -2.65
N GLN A 172 6.59 -6.74 -3.39
CA GLN A 172 6.48 -6.69 -4.84
C GLN A 172 5.50 -5.62 -5.34
N ASN A 173 4.88 -4.85 -4.44
CA ASN A 173 4.02 -3.73 -4.76
C ASN A 173 4.78 -2.41 -4.53
N LEU A 174 4.79 -1.54 -5.53
CA LEU A 174 5.33 -0.19 -5.40
C LEU A 174 4.26 0.71 -4.78
N ILE A 175 4.42 1.05 -3.51
CA ILE A 175 3.50 1.92 -2.80
C ILE A 175 4.12 3.31 -2.72
N LEU A 176 3.45 4.28 -3.35
CA LEU A 176 3.91 5.66 -3.46
C LEU A 176 2.95 6.59 -2.72
N LEU A 177 3.48 7.36 -1.78
CA LEU A 177 2.78 8.50 -1.20
C LEU A 177 3.38 9.80 -1.74
N ASP A 178 2.60 10.56 -2.50
CA ASP A 178 3.09 11.71 -3.28
C ASP A 178 4.34 11.37 -4.12
N GLY A 179 4.34 10.19 -4.76
CA GLY A 179 5.45 9.74 -5.62
C GLY A 179 6.72 9.29 -4.90
N VAL A 180 6.72 9.20 -3.56
CA VAL A 180 7.83 8.69 -2.75
C VAL A 180 7.55 7.26 -2.30
N PRO A 181 8.46 6.30 -2.47
CA PRO A 181 8.30 4.94 -1.98
C PRO A 181 8.12 4.89 -0.46
N LEU A 182 7.14 4.12 0.00
CA LEU A 182 6.85 3.87 1.41
C LEU A 182 7.03 2.38 1.70
N TYR A 183 7.90 2.04 2.65
CA TYR A 183 8.34 0.67 2.89
C TYR A 183 7.39 -0.14 3.77
N ASN A 184 6.90 0.43 4.86
CA ASN A 184 5.89 -0.20 5.70
C ASN A 184 4.60 0.62 5.70
N VAL A 185 3.51 0.00 5.36
CA VAL A 185 2.19 0.65 5.25
C VAL A 185 1.26 0.28 6.41
N ASN A 186 1.79 -0.34 7.46
CA ASN A 186 1.01 -1.00 8.49
C ASN A 186 1.21 -0.38 9.87
N HIS A 187 0.10 -0.26 10.61
CA HIS A 187 0.04 -0.06 12.06
C HIS A 187 -0.54 -1.28 12.74
N LEU A 188 -0.28 -1.44 14.04
CA LEU A 188 -0.82 -2.50 14.90
C LEU A 188 -0.70 -3.87 14.23
N PHE A 189 0.52 -4.25 13.86
CA PHE A 189 0.80 -5.56 13.24
C PHE A 189 -0.02 -5.84 11.96
N GLY A 190 -0.47 -4.80 11.26
CA GLY A 190 -1.24 -4.92 10.03
C GLY A 190 -2.75 -4.68 10.17
N PHE A 191 -3.26 -4.37 11.36
CA PHE A 191 -4.69 -4.10 11.53
C PHE A 191 -5.16 -2.80 10.89
N PHE A 192 -4.32 -1.79 10.85
CA PHE A 192 -4.60 -0.49 10.24
C PHE A 192 -3.49 -0.10 9.27
N SER A 193 -3.85 0.67 8.26
CA SER A 193 -2.87 1.30 7.39
C SER A 193 -2.40 2.64 7.93
N VAL A 194 -1.20 3.05 7.50
CA VAL A 194 -0.61 4.35 7.84
C VAL A 194 -1.31 5.53 7.14
N PHE A 195 -2.26 5.27 6.24
CA PHE A 195 -2.91 6.31 5.44
C PHE A 195 -4.13 6.89 6.13
N ASN A 196 -4.09 8.19 6.43
CA ASN A 196 -5.26 8.93 6.87
C ASN A 196 -6.08 9.39 5.65
N ALA A 197 -7.27 8.80 5.44
CA ALA A 197 -8.15 9.11 4.32
C ALA A 197 -8.59 10.60 4.25
N ASP A 198 -8.50 11.36 5.35
CA ASP A 198 -8.86 12.78 5.37
C ASP A 198 -7.75 13.68 4.77
N ALA A 199 -6.50 13.18 4.72
CA ALA A 199 -5.37 13.84 4.10
C ALA A 199 -5.17 13.48 2.62
N ILE A 200 -5.92 12.50 2.08
CA ILE A 200 -5.73 11.95 0.74
C ILE A 200 -6.73 12.53 -0.25
N SER A 201 -6.26 12.83 -1.47
CA SER A 201 -7.08 13.33 -2.59
C SER A 201 -7.41 12.23 -3.60
N ASN A 202 -6.46 11.34 -3.92
CA ASN A 202 -6.62 10.30 -4.94
C ASN A 202 -5.89 9.02 -4.57
N VAL A 203 -6.48 7.87 -4.94
CA VAL A 203 -5.88 6.54 -4.80
C VAL A 203 -6.06 5.79 -6.11
N SER A 204 -4.96 5.33 -6.72
CA SER A 204 -4.99 4.51 -7.92
C SER A 204 -4.11 3.27 -7.77
N LEU A 205 -4.64 2.12 -8.17
CA LEU A 205 -3.95 0.83 -8.20
C LEU A 205 -3.84 0.32 -9.62
N THR A 206 -2.63 0.00 -10.07
CA THR A 206 -2.36 -0.68 -11.36
C THR A 206 -1.80 -2.07 -11.08
N LYS A 207 -2.53 -3.12 -11.49
CA LYS A 207 -2.18 -4.53 -11.23
C LYS A 207 -1.41 -5.12 -12.40
N GLY A 208 -0.10 -5.28 -12.27
CA GLY A 208 0.76 -5.78 -13.34
C GLY A 208 0.71 -4.88 -14.58
N GLY A 209 1.45 -5.19 -15.62
CA GLY A 209 1.39 -4.44 -16.89
C GLY A 209 1.47 -2.91 -16.76
N PHE A 210 2.06 -2.41 -15.69
CA PHE A 210 2.16 -0.98 -15.43
C PHE A 210 3.14 -0.29 -16.40
N PRO A 211 2.95 1.02 -16.70
CA PRO A 211 3.75 1.76 -17.67
C PRO A 211 5.24 1.81 -17.32
N ALA A 212 6.08 2.10 -18.34
CA ALA A 212 7.54 2.09 -18.21
C ALA A 212 8.09 3.13 -17.21
N ARG A 213 7.34 4.17 -16.86
CA ARG A 213 7.72 5.16 -15.85
C ARG A 213 7.80 4.63 -14.41
N TYR A 214 7.31 3.41 -14.16
CA TYR A 214 7.40 2.72 -12.88
C TYR A 214 8.33 1.53 -12.97
N GLY A 215 9.21 1.36 -11.98
CA GLY A 215 10.16 0.24 -11.90
C GLY A 215 10.37 -0.23 -10.47
N GLY A 216 11.30 -1.18 -10.30
CA GLY A 216 11.77 -1.65 -8.99
C GLY A 216 10.80 -2.54 -8.22
N ARG A 217 9.67 -2.99 -8.81
CA ARG A 217 8.70 -3.93 -8.20
C ARG A 217 8.10 -4.86 -9.25
N LEU A 218 7.55 -6.02 -8.79
CA LEU A 218 7.15 -7.13 -9.66
C LEU A 218 5.63 -7.33 -9.80
N SER A 219 4.78 -6.60 -9.05
CA SER A 219 3.37 -7.00 -8.96
C SER A 219 2.40 -5.88 -9.25
N SER A 220 2.47 -4.78 -8.55
CA SER A 220 1.55 -3.65 -8.74
C SER A 220 2.20 -2.31 -8.41
N VAL A 221 1.50 -1.24 -8.81
CA VAL A 221 1.81 0.14 -8.41
C VAL A 221 0.57 0.73 -7.75
N LEU A 222 0.72 1.15 -6.50
CA LEU A 222 -0.27 1.89 -5.72
C LEU A 222 0.19 3.33 -5.57
N GLU A 223 -0.51 4.25 -6.18
CA GLU A 223 -0.26 5.69 -6.05
C GLU A 223 -1.31 6.32 -5.14
N ILE A 224 -0.84 6.98 -4.10
CA ILE A 224 -1.64 7.72 -3.14
C ILE A 224 -1.16 9.16 -3.14
N ASN A 225 -2.05 10.09 -3.47
CA ASN A 225 -1.74 11.51 -3.52
C ASN A 225 -2.40 12.23 -2.34
N MET A 226 -1.61 13.01 -1.60
CA MET A 226 -2.13 13.87 -0.54
C MET A 226 -2.81 15.10 -1.12
N LYS A 227 -3.80 15.63 -0.41
CA LYS A 227 -4.44 16.92 -0.72
C LYS A 227 -3.40 18.04 -0.81
N GLU A 228 -3.64 18.99 -1.69
CA GLU A 228 -2.81 20.18 -1.83
C GLU A 228 -3.18 21.30 -0.84
N GLY A 229 -4.36 21.18 -0.23
CA GLY A 229 -4.97 22.19 0.62
C GLY A 229 -5.72 23.28 -0.15
N ASN A 230 -6.68 23.89 0.50
CA ASN A 230 -7.55 24.91 -0.10
C ASN A 230 -6.83 26.25 -0.24
N MET A 231 -6.78 26.81 -1.47
CA MET A 231 -6.14 28.11 -1.75
C MET A 231 -7.05 29.32 -1.48
N LYS A 232 -8.35 29.09 -1.26
CA LYS A 232 -9.36 30.15 -1.21
C LYS A 232 -9.87 30.40 0.20
N GLU A 233 -10.14 29.34 0.98
CA GLU A 233 -10.76 29.37 2.29
C GLU A 233 -10.14 28.36 3.26
N PHE A 234 -10.32 28.58 4.56
CA PHE A 234 -9.91 27.64 5.61
C PHE A 234 -10.99 26.59 5.83
N HIS A 235 -10.56 25.33 5.86
CA HIS A 235 -11.41 24.18 6.16
C HIS A 235 -10.76 23.29 7.21
N GLY A 236 -11.61 22.60 7.97
CA GLY A 236 -11.17 21.60 8.93
C GLY A 236 -12.09 20.40 8.96
N ASP A 237 -11.52 19.24 9.22
CA ASP A 237 -12.22 17.97 9.37
C ASP A 237 -11.66 17.27 10.62
N ALA A 238 -12.51 17.03 11.62
CA ALA A 238 -12.11 16.38 12.86
C ALA A 238 -13.02 15.18 13.14
N THR A 239 -12.42 14.04 13.48
CA THR A 239 -13.14 12.82 13.81
C THR A 239 -12.62 12.25 15.13
N VAL A 240 -13.55 11.85 16.01
CA VAL A 240 -13.29 11.05 17.21
C VAL A 240 -14.00 9.72 17.05
N SER A 241 -13.26 8.63 17.12
CA SER A 241 -13.79 7.27 17.03
C SER A 241 -13.57 6.49 18.33
N LEU A 242 -13.94 5.21 18.33
CA LEU A 242 -13.75 4.34 19.49
C LEU A 242 -12.30 4.28 19.96
N ILE A 243 -11.34 4.23 19.04
CA ILE A 243 -9.92 3.96 19.36
C ILE A 243 -8.97 5.08 18.96
N SER A 244 -9.43 6.07 18.19
CA SER A 244 -8.56 7.11 17.64
C SER A 244 -9.24 8.46 17.53
N SER A 245 -8.41 9.49 17.43
CA SER A 245 -8.82 10.84 17.02
C SER A 245 -7.93 11.31 15.89
N LYS A 246 -8.55 12.03 14.94
CA LYS A 246 -7.85 12.62 13.80
C LYS A 246 -8.39 14.00 13.49
N MET A 247 -7.52 14.84 12.96
CA MET A 247 -7.84 16.20 12.56
C MET A 247 -7.04 16.57 11.32
N THR A 248 -7.72 17.20 10.36
CA THR A 248 -7.10 17.76 9.15
C THR A 248 -7.51 19.21 9.05
N VAL A 249 -6.56 20.10 8.83
CA VAL A 249 -6.78 21.53 8.62
C VAL A 249 -6.08 21.93 7.33
N GLU A 250 -6.78 22.69 6.50
CA GLU A 250 -6.28 23.16 5.22
C GLU A 250 -6.73 24.61 4.97
N GLY A 251 -5.92 25.36 4.24
CA GLY A 251 -6.27 26.74 3.94
C GLY A 251 -5.18 27.49 3.17
N PRO A 252 -5.45 28.76 2.78
CA PRO A 252 -4.50 29.60 2.09
C PRO A 252 -3.40 30.12 3.03
N LEU A 253 -2.14 29.98 2.62
CA LEU A 253 -1.01 30.76 3.13
C LEU A 253 -0.99 32.14 2.46
N ILE A 254 -1.23 32.13 1.13
CA ILE A 254 -1.41 33.31 0.29
C ILE A 254 -2.57 32.99 -0.63
N LYS A 255 -3.67 33.75 -0.53
CA LYS A 255 -4.89 33.51 -1.30
C LYS A 255 -4.59 33.37 -2.79
N ASP A 256 -5.12 32.32 -3.43
CA ASP A 256 -4.98 31.93 -4.85
C ASP A 256 -3.53 31.59 -5.29
N LYS A 257 -2.53 31.66 -4.39
CA LYS A 257 -1.12 31.41 -4.71
C LYS A 257 -0.48 30.29 -3.91
N ALA A 258 -0.76 30.19 -2.62
CA ALA A 258 -0.17 29.19 -1.77
C ALA A 258 -1.19 28.63 -0.78
N SER A 259 -1.17 27.31 -0.60
CA SER A 259 -2.00 26.62 0.37
C SER A 259 -1.17 25.67 1.23
N PHE A 260 -1.76 25.26 2.35
CA PHE A 260 -1.23 24.19 3.18
C PHE A 260 -2.33 23.19 3.54
N MET A 261 -1.91 21.97 3.81
CA MET A 261 -2.69 20.92 4.47
C MET A 261 -1.85 20.33 5.60
N LEU A 262 -2.44 20.23 6.79
CA LEU A 262 -1.87 19.54 7.95
C LEU A 262 -2.88 18.55 8.47
N SER A 263 -2.46 17.30 8.68
CA SER A 263 -3.31 16.25 9.20
C SER A 263 -2.57 15.45 10.26
N ALA A 264 -3.25 15.13 11.36
CA ALA A 264 -2.73 14.30 12.43
C ALA A 264 -3.77 13.26 12.86
N ARG A 265 -3.32 12.06 13.18
CA ARG A 265 -4.10 10.95 13.76
C ARG A 265 -3.32 10.33 14.90
N ARG A 266 -4.00 9.96 16.00
CA ARG A 266 -3.44 9.19 17.11
C ARG A 266 -4.48 8.25 17.68
N THR A 267 -4.05 7.01 17.99
CA THR A 267 -4.84 6.07 18.79
C THR A 267 -4.57 6.27 20.28
N TYR A 268 -5.52 5.84 21.11
CA TYR A 268 -5.44 5.93 22.58
C TYR A 268 -5.79 4.61 23.28
N LEU A 269 -5.40 3.48 22.68
CA LEU A 269 -5.54 2.15 23.26
C LEU A 269 -4.81 2.03 24.59
N ASP A 270 -3.64 2.69 24.72
CA ASP A 270 -2.87 2.85 25.93
C ASP A 270 -3.69 3.49 27.08
N VAL A 271 -4.55 4.46 26.76
CA VAL A 271 -5.40 5.12 27.75
C VAL A 271 -6.63 4.28 28.10
N LEU A 272 -7.27 3.66 27.10
CA LEU A 272 -8.48 2.85 27.29
C LEU A 272 -8.22 1.57 28.07
N ALA A 273 -7.03 0.97 27.92
CA ALA A 273 -6.65 -0.25 28.61
C ALA A 273 -6.34 -0.03 30.12
N ARG A 274 -5.94 1.16 30.54
CA ARG A 274 -5.49 1.45 31.92
C ARG A 274 -6.45 1.01 33.02
N PRO A 275 -7.78 1.25 32.95
CA PRO A 275 -8.71 0.81 34.01
C PRO A 275 -8.71 -0.71 34.19
N PHE A 276 -8.63 -1.46 33.08
CA PHE A 276 -8.60 -2.92 33.10
C PHE A 276 -7.30 -3.46 33.67
N ILE A 277 -6.15 -2.88 33.24
CA ILE A 277 -4.82 -3.23 33.71
C ILE A 277 -4.69 -2.94 35.22
N ASN A 278 -5.14 -1.78 35.68
CA ASN A 278 -5.13 -1.42 37.09
C ASN A 278 -5.97 -2.40 37.95
N ASN A 279 -7.11 -2.87 37.43
CA ASN A 279 -7.92 -3.87 38.13
C ASN A 279 -7.24 -5.26 38.17
N LEU A 280 -6.54 -5.66 37.10
CA LEU A 280 -5.75 -6.89 37.10
C LEU A 280 -4.59 -6.83 38.11
N ASN A 281 -3.82 -5.75 38.10
CA ASN A 281 -2.70 -5.55 39.03
C ASN A 281 -3.13 -5.43 40.50
N ALA A 282 -4.37 -4.99 40.76
CA ALA A 282 -4.93 -4.92 42.10
C ALA A 282 -5.25 -6.31 42.70
N GLN A 283 -5.30 -7.37 41.87
CA GLN A 283 -5.58 -8.73 42.31
C GLN A 283 -4.34 -9.43 42.84
N ASP A 284 -3.15 -9.06 42.40
CA ASP A 284 -1.87 -9.56 42.87
C ASP A 284 -0.88 -8.39 43.06
N PRO A 285 -0.64 -7.94 44.30
CA PRO A 285 0.28 -6.84 44.59
C PRO A 285 1.75 -7.15 44.25
N ASN A 286 2.12 -8.44 44.19
CA ASN A 286 3.47 -8.86 43.88
C ASN A 286 3.76 -8.98 42.40
N PHE A 287 2.71 -9.09 41.57
CA PHE A 287 2.83 -9.15 40.12
C PHE A 287 2.15 -7.93 39.47
N ASN A 288 2.90 -7.13 38.76
CA ASN A 288 2.42 -5.92 38.11
C ASN A 288 2.78 -5.94 36.61
N VAL A 289 1.78 -5.85 35.75
CA VAL A 289 1.97 -5.82 34.31
C VAL A 289 1.42 -4.50 33.74
N SER A 290 2.13 -3.90 32.80
CA SER A 290 1.76 -2.63 32.20
C SER A 290 2.01 -2.65 30.69
N PRO A 291 1.10 -3.22 29.89
CA PRO A 291 1.14 -3.14 28.45
C PRO A 291 0.74 -1.73 27.98
N THR A 292 1.45 -1.22 26.97
CA THR A 292 1.15 0.05 26.31
C THR A 292 1.18 -0.15 24.82
N TYR A 293 0.23 0.48 24.10
CA TYR A 293 0.28 0.54 22.67
C TYR A 293 -0.43 1.78 22.15
N TYR A 294 0.24 2.50 21.27
CA TYR A 294 -0.35 3.56 20.46
C TYR A 294 0.38 3.70 19.13
N PHE A 295 -0.32 4.28 18.15
CA PHE A 295 0.32 4.79 16.94
C PHE A 295 -0.15 6.21 16.64
N TYR A 296 0.64 6.92 15.84
CA TYR A 296 0.26 8.20 15.31
C TYR A 296 0.76 8.39 13.87
N ASP A 297 0.05 9.25 13.11
CA ASP A 297 0.43 9.72 11.80
C ASP A 297 0.33 11.23 11.73
N MET A 298 1.28 11.82 11.02
CA MET A 298 1.30 13.24 10.67
C MET A 298 1.54 13.39 9.19
N ASN A 299 0.72 14.20 8.52
CA ASN A 299 0.86 14.56 7.11
C ASN A 299 0.91 16.08 7.01
N GLY A 300 1.82 16.60 6.20
CA GLY A 300 1.89 18.02 5.90
C GLY A 300 2.25 18.23 4.45
N LYS A 301 1.54 19.15 3.79
CA LYS A 301 1.84 19.55 2.41
C LYS A 301 1.66 21.05 2.25
N VAL A 302 2.58 21.66 1.53
CA VAL A 302 2.53 23.06 1.13
C VAL A 302 2.71 23.11 -0.37
N ASN A 303 1.89 23.91 -1.04
CA ASN A 303 2.06 24.19 -2.44
C ASN A 303 2.15 25.71 -2.68
N TYR A 304 2.91 26.09 -3.70
CA TYR A 304 3.14 27.48 -4.07
C TYR A 304 3.21 27.65 -5.58
N LYS A 305 2.33 28.51 -6.14
CA LYS A 305 2.33 28.91 -7.55
C LYS A 305 3.23 30.13 -7.72
N LEU A 306 4.41 29.93 -8.31
CA LEU A 306 5.34 31.00 -8.63
C LEU A 306 5.13 31.43 -10.09
N GLY A 307 4.16 32.31 -10.33
CA GLY A 307 3.78 32.73 -11.68
C GLY A 307 2.86 31.74 -12.40
N GLN A 308 2.90 31.77 -13.74
CA GLN A 308 1.99 31.00 -14.60
C GLN A 308 2.49 29.55 -14.83
N TYR A 309 3.82 29.38 -14.92
CA TYR A 309 4.45 28.15 -15.40
C TYR A 309 5.11 27.31 -14.32
N ASP A 310 5.36 27.89 -13.12
CA ASP A 310 6.11 27.26 -12.05
C ASP A 310 5.23 26.96 -10.84
N ARG A 311 5.35 25.73 -10.32
CA ARG A 311 4.71 25.31 -9.09
C ARG A 311 5.71 24.53 -8.22
N PHE A 312 5.73 24.85 -6.94
CA PHE A 312 6.55 24.19 -5.94
C PHE A 312 5.68 23.47 -4.93
N TYR A 313 6.09 22.27 -4.55
CA TYR A 313 5.44 21.47 -3.53
C TYR A 313 6.47 20.98 -2.53
N PHE A 314 6.09 21.00 -1.28
CA PHE A 314 6.81 20.35 -0.20
C PHE A 314 5.83 19.48 0.55
N SER A 315 6.15 18.20 0.69
CA SER A 315 5.34 17.25 1.44
C SER A 315 6.17 16.46 2.45
N HIS A 316 5.56 16.19 3.60
CA HIS A 316 6.14 15.38 4.65
C HIS A 316 5.08 14.47 5.25
N PHE A 317 5.44 13.21 5.47
CA PHE A 317 4.66 12.23 6.22
C PHE A 317 5.55 11.58 7.27
N GLN A 318 4.98 11.34 8.46
CA GLN A 318 5.59 10.55 9.50
C GLN A 318 4.52 9.71 10.20
N GLY A 319 4.77 8.39 10.30
CA GLY A 319 4.00 7.44 11.09
C GLY A 319 4.91 6.70 12.08
N LYS A 320 4.41 6.45 13.29
CA LYS A 320 5.12 5.67 14.33
C LYS A 320 4.15 4.79 15.10
N ASP A 321 4.57 3.58 15.37
CA ASP A 321 4.00 2.67 16.36
C ASP A 321 4.93 2.53 17.56
N ASP A 322 4.35 2.38 18.74
CA ASP A 322 5.07 2.18 19.98
C ASP A 322 4.31 1.16 20.85
N PHE A 323 4.88 -0.03 20.97
CA PHE A 323 4.41 -1.10 21.84
C PHE A 323 5.37 -1.30 22.99
N GLY A 324 4.87 -1.35 24.20
CA GLY A 324 5.64 -1.62 25.39
C GLY A 324 4.93 -2.62 26.31
N LEU A 325 5.71 -3.48 26.94
CA LEU A 325 5.27 -4.38 28.00
C LEU A 325 6.26 -4.29 29.15
N LYS A 326 5.80 -3.79 30.29
CA LYS A 326 6.55 -3.83 31.53
C LYS A 326 5.91 -4.84 32.47
N SER A 327 6.73 -5.70 33.09
CA SER A 327 6.31 -6.63 34.09
C SER A 327 7.26 -6.55 35.29
N ASN A 328 6.72 -6.44 36.49
CA ASN A 328 7.48 -6.56 37.75
C ASN A 328 6.87 -7.69 38.55
N ASP A 329 7.73 -8.57 39.05
CA ASP A 329 7.38 -9.72 39.89
C ASP A 329 8.24 -9.67 41.14
N ILE A 330 7.60 -9.79 42.31
CA ILE A 330 8.25 -9.76 43.61
C ILE A 330 7.95 -11.07 44.31
N TYR A 331 8.99 -11.80 44.64
CA TYR A 331 8.91 -13.01 45.47
C TYR A 331 9.49 -12.75 46.84
N GLU A 332 8.72 -12.98 47.91
CA GLU A 332 9.16 -12.84 49.29
C GLU A 332 8.96 -14.16 50.06
N SER A 333 10.00 -14.62 50.78
CA SER A 333 9.94 -15.78 51.64
C SER A 333 10.85 -15.60 52.87
N GLY A 334 10.25 -15.29 54.02
CA GLY A 334 10.99 -14.94 55.22
C GLY A 334 11.76 -13.65 55.11
N THR A 335 13.11 -13.71 55.20
CA THR A 335 14.01 -12.56 54.95
C THR A 335 14.53 -12.53 53.53
N TYR A 336 14.13 -13.45 52.66
CA TYR A 336 14.56 -13.52 51.27
C TYR A 336 13.55 -12.78 50.39
N ARG A 337 14.05 -11.91 49.51
CA ARG A 337 13.24 -11.20 48.53
C ARG A 337 13.95 -11.16 47.19
N ASP A 338 13.24 -11.52 46.15
CA ASP A 338 13.64 -11.35 44.75
C ASP A 338 12.70 -10.38 44.05
N GLU A 339 13.27 -9.51 43.25
CA GLU A 339 12.55 -8.61 42.38
C GLU A 339 13.00 -8.85 40.92
N ASN A 340 12.06 -9.20 40.05
CA ASN A 340 12.32 -9.38 38.63
C ASN A 340 11.55 -8.31 37.84
N SER A 341 12.27 -7.50 37.10
CA SER A 341 11.70 -6.45 36.24
C SER A 341 12.02 -6.75 34.81
N ILE A 342 11.00 -6.96 33.98
CA ILE A 342 11.12 -7.15 32.54
C ILE A 342 10.50 -5.97 31.84
N ASN A 343 11.24 -5.39 30.88
CA ASN A 343 10.74 -4.33 30.02
C ASN A 343 11.01 -4.72 28.57
N PHE A 344 9.95 -4.98 27.82
CA PHE A 344 9.99 -5.29 26.41
C PHE A 344 9.34 -4.15 25.59
N GLY A 345 9.95 -3.76 24.49
CA GLY A 345 9.43 -2.72 23.63
C GLY A 345 9.69 -3.02 22.16
N LEU A 346 8.71 -2.67 21.33
CA LEU A 346 8.78 -2.69 19.89
C LEU A 346 8.40 -1.31 19.39
N ASP A 347 9.21 -0.70 18.55
CA ASP A 347 8.82 0.51 17.85
C ASP A 347 9.24 0.45 16.38
N TRP A 348 8.37 0.95 15.50
CA TRP A 348 8.68 1.14 14.10
C TRP A 348 8.16 2.47 13.59
N ARG A 349 8.89 3.01 12.64
CA ARG A 349 8.66 4.37 12.17
C ARG A 349 8.89 4.47 10.67
N ASN A 350 7.96 5.15 9.98
CA ASN A 350 8.14 5.63 8.62
C ASN A 350 8.25 7.14 8.60
N SER A 351 9.10 7.66 7.73
CA SER A 351 9.20 9.10 7.46
C SER A 351 9.53 9.30 6.00
N ILE A 352 8.73 10.07 5.29
CA ILE A 352 9.03 10.50 3.93
C ILE A 352 8.96 12.01 3.81
N THR A 353 9.82 12.55 2.95
CA THR A 353 9.85 13.99 2.62
C THR A 353 10.06 14.12 1.11
N ALA A 354 9.32 15.00 0.47
CA ALA A 354 9.54 15.35 -0.94
C ALA A 354 9.52 16.86 -1.13
N ALA A 355 10.46 17.34 -1.95
CA ALA A 355 10.47 18.68 -2.51
C ALA A 355 10.36 18.56 -4.02
N ARG A 356 9.43 19.29 -4.62
CA ARG A 356 9.07 19.14 -6.02
C ARG A 356 8.95 20.48 -6.71
N TRP A 357 9.46 20.53 -7.94
CA TRP A 357 9.30 21.65 -8.85
C TRP A 357 8.71 21.19 -10.17
N ASN A 358 7.57 21.77 -10.54
CA ASN A 358 6.91 21.57 -11.81
C ASN A 358 7.11 22.80 -12.67
N HIS A 359 7.45 22.57 -13.95
CA HIS A 359 7.63 23.65 -14.92
C HIS A 359 7.02 23.32 -16.29
N GLN A 360 6.27 24.26 -16.82
CA GLN A 360 5.72 24.20 -18.18
C GLN A 360 6.67 24.96 -19.14
N TRP A 361 7.50 24.21 -19.90
CA TRP A 361 8.46 24.77 -20.85
C TRP A 361 7.78 25.33 -22.10
N SER A 362 6.67 24.70 -22.50
CA SER A 362 5.90 25.09 -23.67
C SER A 362 4.48 24.50 -23.55
N PRO A 363 3.54 24.86 -24.42
CA PRO A 363 2.21 24.22 -24.47
C PRO A 363 2.25 22.69 -24.59
N LYS A 364 3.37 22.12 -25.08
CA LYS A 364 3.54 20.69 -25.32
C LYS A 364 4.46 19.98 -24.34
N LEU A 365 5.30 20.70 -23.59
CA LEU A 365 6.34 20.11 -22.76
C LEU A 365 6.20 20.60 -21.32
N PHE A 366 6.00 19.64 -20.42
CA PHE A 366 5.93 19.81 -19.00
C PHE A 366 7.02 18.96 -18.32
N SER A 367 7.59 19.43 -17.22
CA SER A 367 8.53 18.66 -16.41
C SER A 367 8.17 18.68 -14.93
N ASN A 368 8.58 17.62 -14.26
CA ASN A 368 8.53 17.47 -12.82
C ASN A 368 9.92 17.03 -12.31
N VAL A 369 10.50 17.84 -11.44
CA VAL A 369 11.77 17.53 -10.74
C VAL A 369 11.44 17.30 -9.28
N THR A 370 11.87 16.17 -8.73
CA THR A 370 11.56 15.79 -7.34
C THR A 370 12.83 15.33 -6.63
N ALA A 371 13.06 15.86 -5.43
CA ALA A 371 14.03 15.35 -4.47
C ALA A 371 13.28 14.67 -3.32
N THR A 372 13.72 13.49 -2.92
CA THR A 372 13.01 12.65 -1.93
C THR A 372 13.93 12.13 -0.85
N ARG A 373 13.38 11.94 0.35
CA ARG A 373 13.94 11.11 1.40
C ARG A 373 12.85 10.18 1.90
N SER A 374 13.16 8.89 1.96
CA SER A 374 12.29 7.86 2.57
C SER A 374 13.08 7.11 3.64
N GLN A 375 12.49 6.85 4.79
CA GLN A 375 13.14 6.14 5.88
C GLN A 375 12.15 5.24 6.59
N TYR A 376 12.54 3.98 6.80
CA TYR A 376 11.86 3.03 7.68
C TYR A 376 12.85 2.48 8.69
N ASN A 377 12.47 2.46 9.96
CA ASN A 377 13.25 1.88 11.05
C ASN A 377 12.35 0.99 11.91
N PHE A 378 12.92 -0.12 12.36
CA PHE A 378 12.33 -1.05 13.31
C PHE A 378 13.30 -1.32 14.45
N ASN A 379 12.81 -1.21 15.69
CA ASN A 379 13.59 -1.45 16.90
C ASN A 379 12.85 -2.40 17.86
N THR A 380 13.58 -3.35 18.43
CA THR A 380 13.13 -4.17 19.54
C THR A 380 14.06 -3.96 20.72
N ARG A 381 13.50 -3.74 21.89
CA ARG A 381 14.26 -3.61 23.16
C ARG A 381 13.75 -4.64 24.16
N ALA A 382 14.63 -5.38 24.77
CA ALA A 382 14.34 -6.26 25.89
C ALA A 382 15.34 -5.97 27.01
N THR A 383 14.85 -5.62 28.20
CA THR A 383 15.67 -5.49 29.39
C THR A 383 15.09 -6.37 30.48
N SER A 384 15.97 -7.09 31.20
CA SER A 384 15.63 -7.83 32.42
C SER A 384 16.57 -7.39 33.52
N GLU A 385 16.03 -7.04 34.65
CA GLU A 385 16.77 -6.71 35.89
C GLU A 385 16.28 -7.62 37.00
N PHE A 386 17.19 -8.35 37.56
CA PHE A 386 16.95 -9.25 38.68
C PHE A 386 17.74 -8.79 39.89
N LEU A 387 17.02 -8.46 40.99
CA LEU A 387 17.59 -8.08 42.28
C LEU A 387 17.24 -9.14 43.29
N SER A 388 18.26 -9.67 43.98
CA SER A 388 18.11 -10.67 45.05
C SER A 388 18.65 -10.13 46.37
N TYR A 389 17.81 -10.16 47.39
CA TYR A 389 18.08 -9.70 48.74
C TYR A 389 18.03 -10.88 49.71
N PRO A 390 19.17 -11.44 50.14
CA PRO A 390 19.19 -12.60 51.03
C PRO A 390 18.71 -12.31 52.45
N SER A 391 18.71 -11.05 52.87
CA SER A 391 18.40 -10.63 54.27
C SER A 391 17.44 -9.40 54.31
N TYR A 392 16.45 -9.31 53.45
CA TYR A 392 15.52 -8.17 53.36
C TYR A 392 14.86 -7.86 54.73
N PRO A 393 14.74 -6.60 55.20
CA PRO A 393 15.02 -5.36 54.46
C PRO A 393 16.50 -4.92 54.50
N ASP A 394 17.41 -5.69 55.06
CA ASP A 394 18.85 -5.41 54.94
C ASP A 394 19.31 -5.68 53.50
N THR A 395 20.01 -4.71 52.94
CA THR A 395 20.54 -4.79 51.57
C THR A 395 21.95 -5.36 51.49
N THR A 396 22.52 -5.79 52.65
CA THR A 396 23.83 -6.42 52.70
C THR A 396 23.80 -7.78 51.97
N GLY A 397 24.66 -7.92 50.96
CA GLY A 397 24.72 -9.10 50.10
C GLY A 397 23.73 -9.10 48.97
N MET A 398 23.09 -7.97 48.67
CA MET A 398 22.27 -7.80 47.49
C MET A 398 23.08 -8.14 46.23
N THR A 399 22.48 -8.90 45.35
CA THR A 399 23.01 -9.17 43.99
C THR A 399 22.11 -8.55 42.96
N GLU A 400 22.73 -7.98 41.94
CA GLU A 400 22.05 -7.39 40.76
C GLU A 400 22.55 -8.07 39.50
N GLU A 401 21.61 -8.55 38.72
CA GLU A 401 21.87 -9.06 37.39
C GLU A 401 21.02 -8.26 36.40
N ARG A 402 21.66 -7.78 35.33
CA ARG A 402 21.00 -7.00 34.32
C ARG A 402 21.34 -7.54 32.94
N PHE A 403 20.31 -7.74 32.15
CA PHE A 403 20.39 -8.03 30.71
C PHE A 403 19.69 -6.96 29.93
N ALA A 404 20.32 -6.49 28.85
CA ALA A 404 19.66 -5.63 27.85
C ALA A 404 20.03 -6.10 26.45
N GLY A 405 19.00 -6.25 25.61
CA GLY A 405 19.11 -6.56 24.19
C GLY A 405 18.41 -5.48 23.38
N LEU A 406 19.09 -4.91 22.40
CA LEU A 406 18.55 -3.98 21.43
C LEU A 406 18.79 -4.54 20.03
N TYR A 407 17.71 -4.86 19.32
CA TYR A 407 17.75 -5.17 17.89
C TYR A 407 17.25 -3.98 17.10
N PHE A 408 17.94 -3.65 16.00
CA PHE A 408 17.52 -2.59 15.09
C PHE A 408 17.73 -3.00 13.64
N SER A 409 16.79 -2.59 12.78
CA SER A 409 16.86 -2.75 11.32
C SER A 409 16.22 -1.57 10.62
N GLY A 410 16.55 -1.36 9.34
CA GLY A 410 15.95 -0.27 8.59
C GLY A 410 16.44 -0.11 7.17
N ILE A 411 15.82 0.83 6.48
CA ILE A 411 16.22 1.29 5.16
C ILE A 411 16.04 2.81 5.09
N GLU A 412 17.01 3.50 4.51
CA GLU A 412 16.97 4.93 4.24
C GLU A 412 17.39 5.21 2.80
N ASP A 413 16.58 6.00 2.10
CA ASP A 413 16.76 6.38 0.71
C ASP A 413 16.86 7.89 0.54
N TYR A 414 17.78 8.32 -0.30
CA TYR A 414 17.85 9.66 -0.86
C TYR A 414 17.69 9.57 -2.37
N GLY A 415 16.63 10.17 -2.90
CA GLY A 415 16.28 10.08 -4.31
C GLY A 415 16.21 11.43 -5.01
N SER A 416 16.52 11.43 -6.31
CA SER A 416 16.26 12.54 -7.23
C SER A 416 15.67 12.00 -8.52
N ARG A 417 14.60 12.63 -8.99
CA ARG A 417 13.84 12.20 -10.16
C ARG A 417 13.50 13.38 -11.04
N ILE A 418 13.60 13.19 -12.36
CA ILE A 418 13.10 14.12 -13.36
C ILE A 418 12.21 13.38 -14.36
N ASP A 419 11.02 13.89 -14.57
CA ASP A 419 10.04 13.37 -15.52
C ASP A 419 9.63 14.46 -16.50
N PHE A 420 9.41 14.06 -17.74
CA PHE A 420 8.89 14.92 -18.80
C PHE A 420 7.64 14.31 -19.39
N ASP A 421 6.61 15.15 -19.57
CA ASP A 421 5.40 14.88 -20.34
C ASP A 421 5.48 15.70 -21.64
N TYR A 422 5.51 15.04 -22.79
CA TYR A 422 5.62 15.67 -24.11
C TYR A 422 4.47 15.29 -25.02
N ALA A 423 3.49 16.20 -25.18
CA ALA A 423 2.39 16.07 -26.13
C ALA A 423 2.90 16.43 -27.55
N MET A 424 3.61 15.51 -28.21
CA MET A 424 4.23 15.73 -29.50
C MET A 424 3.20 16.19 -30.54
N ASN A 425 2.06 15.47 -30.61
CA ASN A 425 0.92 15.80 -31.48
C ASN A 425 -0.36 15.10 -30.95
N SER A 426 -1.46 15.17 -31.70
CA SER A 426 -2.73 14.54 -31.32
C SER A 426 -2.70 12.99 -31.23
N ARG A 427 -1.66 12.33 -31.73
CA ARG A 427 -1.53 10.86 -31.76
C ARG A 427 -0.46 10.31 -30.82
N HIS A 428 0.55 11.10 -30.48
CA HIS A 428 1.70 10.68 -29.67
C HIS A 428 1.82 11.52 -28.41
N TYR A 429 1.72 10.87 -27.27
CA TYR A 429 1.98 11.45 -25.96
C TYR A 429 3.15 10.70 -25.32
N ILE A 430 4.33 11.32 -25.37
CA ILE A 430 5.60 10.72 -24.96
C ILE A 430 5.91 11.12 -23.52
N ARG A 431 6.28 10.15 -22.69
CA ARG A 431 6.81 10.38 -21.35
C ARG A 431 8.20 9.79 -21.27
N PHE A 432 9.11 10.54 -20.68
CA PHE A 432 10.47 10.08 -20.46
C PHE A 432 11.05 10.70 -19.20
N GLY A 433 12.03 10.04 -18.62
CA GLY A 433 12.63 10.55 -17.39
C GLY A 433 13.75 9.66 -16.88
N ALA A 434 14.33 10.09 -15.77
CA ALA A 434 15.37 9.37 -15.06
C ALA A 434 15.23 9.55 -13.55
N ASN A 435 15.76 8.58 -12.81
CA ASN A 435 15.82 8.60 -11.36
C ASN A 435 17.17 8.08 -10.88
N TYR A 436 17.64 8.63 -9.79
CA TYR A 436 18.76 8.14 -8.99
C TYR A 436 18.30 8.00 -7.55
N THR A 437 18.61 6.86 -6.91
CA THR A 437 18.36 6.63 -5.50
C THR A 437 19.59 6.02 -4.84
N HIS A 438 20.05 6.64 -3.76
CA HIS A 438 21.04 6.07 -2.86
C HIS A 438 20.32 5.39 -1.70
N HIS A 439 20.57 4.10 -1.52
CA HIS A 439 19.98 3.27 -0.47
C HIS A 439 21.01 2.99 0.62
N THR A 440 20.58 3.08 1.87
CA THR A 440 21.32 2.58 3.02
C THR A 440 20.46 1.53 3.72
N PHE A 441 20.89 0.28 3.69
CA PHE A 441 20.25 -0.84 4.37
C PHE A 441 20.94 -1.12 5.68
N SER A 442 20.17 -1.32 6.74
CA SER A 442 20.63 -1.84 8.02
C SER A 442 19.95 -3.21 8.23
N PRO A 443 20.56 -4.30 7.74
CA PRO A 443 19.92 -5.62 7.68
C PRO A 443 19.87 -6.37 9.03
N GLY A 444 19.86 -5.64 10.12
CA GLY A 444 19.68 -6.12 11.48
C GLY A 444 21.00 -6.23 12.25
N ALA A 445 21.05 -5.55 13.38
CA ALA A 445 22.12 -5.69 14.37
C ALA A 445 21.52 -5.79 15.76
N THR A 446 22.15 -6.60 16.62
CA THR A 446 21.77 -6.82 18.01
C THR A 446 22.88 -6.33 18.93
N ASN A 447 22.59 -5.33 19.74
CA ASN A 447 23.46 -4.94 20.84
C ASN A 447 23.02 -5.70 22.09
N LEU A 448 23.95 -6.43 22.71
CA LEU A 448 23.76 -7.21 23.92
C LEU A 448 24.58 -6.61 25.04
N GLN A 449 23.94 -6.35 26.18
CA GLN A 449 24.58 -5.90 27.40
C GLN A 449 24.20 -6.86 28.53
N PHE A 450 25.19 -7.33 29.26
CA PHE A 450 25.01 -8.17 30.43
C PHE A 450 25.90 -7.70 31.56
N SER A 451 25.34 -7.61 32.76
CA SER A 451 26.05 -7.22 33.96
C SER A 451 25.63 -8.13 35.13
N SER A 452 26.58 -8.79 35.81
CA SER A 452 26.36 -9.62 37.00
C SER A 452 27.66 -9.75 37.79
N GLY A 453 27.62 -9.54 39.09
CA GLY A 453 28.73 -9.83 40.03
C GLY A 453 30.08 -9.18 39.69
N GLY A 454 30.07 -8.00 39.02
CA GLY A 454 31.28 -7.31 38.55
C GLY A 454 31.74 -7.71 37.13
N PHE A 455 31.11 -8.67 36.50
CA PHE A 455 31.28 -8.98 35.08
C PHE A 455 30.39 -8.08 34.24
N ASN A 456 30.99 -7.46 33.22
CA ASN A 456 30.21 -6.64 32.25
C ASN A 456 30.55 -7.10 30.83
N LEU A 457 29.52 -7.31 30.01
CA LEU A 457 29.60 -7.57 28.58
C LEU A 457 28.82 -6.49 27.88
N ASP A 458 29.40 -5.87 26.86
CA ASP A 458 28.73 -5.00 25.91
C ASP A 458 29.28 -5.34 24.51
N THR A 459 28.41 -5.88 23.66
CA THR A 459 28.81 -6.33 22.32
C THR A 459 27.70 -6.08 21.33
N THR A 460 28.08 -5.83 20.08
CA THR A 460 27.15 -5.71 18.95
C THR A 460 27.44 -6.84 17.97
N LEU A 461 26.39 -7.61 17.70
CA LEU A 461 26.39 -8.72 16.74
C LEU A 461 25.51 -8.33 15.55
N GLY A 462 25.80 -8.88 14.38
CA GLY A 462 24.96 -8.70 13.18
C GLY A 462 25.67 -7.98 12.05
N SER A 463 24.90 -7.63 11.01
CA SER A 463 25.43 -7.14 9.74
C SER A 463 25.80 -5.67 9.78
N THR A 464 26.87 -5.32 9.08
CA THR A 464 27.18 -3.93 8.74
C THR A 464 26.16 -3.37 7.76
N ASN A 465 26.04 -2.03 7.68
CA ASN A 465 25.19 -1.39 6.68
C ASN A 465 25.65 -1.78 5.27
N VAL A 466 24.67 -2.01 4.38
CA VAL A 466 24.89 -2.24 2.96
C VAL A 466 24.43 -0.98 2.20
N TYR A 467 25.31 -0.48 1.34
CA TYR A 467 25.03 0.71 0.52
C TYR A 467 24.83 0.28 -0.93
N SER A 468 23.84 0.87 -1.59
CA SER A 468 23.64 0.65 -3.01
C SER A 468 23.11 1.91 -3.72
N ASP A 469 23.44 2.01 -5.00
CA ASP A 469 22.98 3.09 -5.87
C ASP A 469 22.14 2.52 -7.00
N GLU A 470 20.86 2.95 -7.05
CA GLU A 470 19.93 2.56 -8.11
C GLU A 470 19.73 3.72 -9.09
N VAL A 471 19.91 3.42 -10.37
CA VAL A 471 19.65 4.37 -11.47
C VAL A 471 18.63 3.75 -12.40
N TYR A 472 17.59 4.48 -12.75
CA TYR A 472 16.75 4.07 -13.86
C TYR A 472 16.45 5.22 -14.83
N ALA A 473 16.15 4.84 -16.08
CA ALA A 473 15.63 5.73 -17.10
C ALA A 473 14.50 5.05 -17.84
N PHE A 474 13.54 5.83 -18.30
CA PHE A 474 12.40 5.29 -19.04
C PHE A 474 12.01 6.17 -20.21
N LEU A 475 11.42 5.53 -21.20
CA LEU A 475 10.75 6.16 -22.34
C LEU A 475 9.46 5.40 -22.63
N GLU A 476 8.34 6.09 -22.72
CA GLU A 476 7.05 5.51 -23.11
C GLU A 476 6.30 6.43 -24.08
N ASP A 477 5.58 5.84 -25.04
CA ASP A 477 4.72 6.56 -25.97
C ASP A 477 3.30 5.98 -25.92
N GLU A 478 2.35 6.82 -25.58
CA GLU A 478 0.93 6.54 -25.77
C GLU A 478 0.53 6.95 -27.17
N TRP A 479 0.43 5.94 -28.04
CA TRP A 479 0.18 6.14 -29.47
C TRP A 479 -1.24 5.79 -29.85
N THR A 480 -1.99 6.77 -30.35
CA THR A 480 -3.31 6.60 -30.97
C THR A 480 -3.11 6.24 -32.46
N ILE A 481 -3.00 4.94 -32.77
CA ILE A 481 -2.77 4.43 -34.13
C ILE A 481 -3.97 4.72 -35.02
N THR A 482 -5.16 4.38 -34.51
CA THR A 482 -6.47 4.70 -35.15
C THR A 482 -7.45 5.17 -34.07
N GLU A 483 -8.63 5.62 -34.45
CA GLU A 483 -9.69 5.97 -33.50
C GLU A 483 -10.08 4.82 -32.57
N ASN A 484 -9.89 3.59 -33.02
CA ASN A 484 -10.25 2.37 -32.27
C ASN A 484 -9.06 1.66 -31.63
N LEU A 485 -7.82 1.98 -32.02
CA LEU A 485 -6.62 1.30 -31.53
C LEU A 485 -5.66 2.30 -30.90
N LYS A 486 -5.46 2.15 -29.60
CA LYS A 486 -4.44 2.86 -28.82
C LYS A 486 -3.46 1.85 -28.23
N VAL A 487 -2.20 2.21 -28.22
CA VAL A 487 -1.09 1.41 -27.69
C VAL A 487 -0.24 2.28 -26.76
N ASN A 488 0.19 1.73 -25.65
CA ASN A 488 1.26 2.29 -24.82
C ASN A 488 2.45 1.35 -24.93
N GLY A 489 3.54 1.82 -25.54
CA GLY A 489 4.79 1.09 -25.67
C GLY A 489 5.89 1.81 -24.92
N GLY A 490 6.69 1.07 -24.14
CA GLY A 490 7.75 1.69 -23.36
C GLY A 490 8.90 0.76 -23.02
N LEU A 491 10.01 1.38 -22.69
CA LEU A 491 11.22 0.73 -22.21
C LEU A 491 11.61 1.35 -20.87
N HIS A 492 11.88 0.48 -19.89
CA HIS A 492 12.45 0.86 -18.61
C HIS A 492 13.85 0.25 -18.50
N PHE A 493 14.85 1.08 -18.35
CA PHE A 493 16.22 0.64 -18.05
C PHE A 493 16.46 0.87 -16.56
N ALA A 494 16.98 -0.15 -15.88
CA ALA A 494 17.36 -0.05 -14.47
C ALA A 494 18.76 -0.65 -14.28
N ASN A 495 19.53 -0.05 -13.36
CA ASN A 495 20.83 -0.56 -12.94
C ASN A 495 21.02 -0.34 -11.44
N LEU A 496 21.46 -1.38 -10.73
CA LEU A 496 21.87 -1.34 -9.33
C LEU A 496 23.38 -1.54 -9.24
N PHE A 497 24.06 -0.66 -8.48
CA PHE A 497 25.45 -0.82 -8.06
C PHE A 497 25.48 -1.17 -6.58
N VAL A 498 26.05 -2.32 -6.22
CA VAL A 498 26.10 -2.80 -4.84
C VAL A 498 27.34 -3.67 -4.64
N GLU A 499 28.15 -3.39 -3.62
CA GLU A 499 29.32 -4.21 -3.21
C GLU A 499 30.28 -4.56 -4.36
N GLY A 500 30.41 -3.68 -5.35
CA GLY A 500 31.28 -3.90 -6.53
C GLY A 500 30.59 -4.64 -7.69
N GLU A 501 29.38 -5.15 -7.50
CA GLU A 501 28.54 -5.74 -8.54
C GLU A 501 27.66 -4.71 -9.24
N SER A 502 27.26 -5.02 -10.47
CA SER A 502 26.33 -4.20 -11.27
C SER A 502 25.27 -5.06 -11.93
N TYR A 503 24.00 -4.84 -11.55
CA TYR A 503 22.84 -5.54 -12.11
C TYR A 503 22.06 -4.59 -13.00
N HIS A 504 22.04 -4.85 -14.30
CA HIS A 504 21.32 -4.04 -15.27
C HIS A 504 20.19 -4.83 -15.95
N SER A 505 19.13 -4.13 -16.31
CA SER A 505 17.97 -4.71 -17.00
C SER A 505 17.35 -3.71 -17.95
N LEU A 506 16.93 -4.21 -19.12
CA LEU A 506 16.09 -3.48 -20.06
C LEU A 506 14.71 -4.18 -20.10
N GLN A 507 13.70 -3.51 -19.61
CA GLN A 507 12.37 -4.04 -19.31
C GLN A 507 11.35 -3.48 -20.31
N PRO A 508 10.99 -4.21 -21.37
CA PRO A 508 9.93 -3.78 -22.27
C PRO A 508 8.56 -3.84 -21.57
N ARG A 509 7.75 -2.82 -21.85
CA ARG A 509 6.37 -2.69 -21.40
C ARG A 509 5.46 -2.42 -22.57
N PHE A 510 4.32 -3.07 -22.57
CA PHE A 510 3.35 -2.93 -23.65
C PHE A 510 1.94 -2.97 -23.09
N GLY A 511 1.10 -2.03 -23.53
CA GLY A 511 -0.33 -2.00 -23.27
C GLY A 511 -1.09 -1.69 -24.57
N MET A 512 -2.22 -2.33 -24.76
CA MET A 512 -3.07 -2.12 -25.93
C MET A 512 -4.52 -2.01 -25.51
N ASN A 513 -5.25 -1.12 -26.15
CA ASN A 513 -6.71 -1.00 -26.11
C ASN A 513 -7.27 -0.96 -27.54
N TYR A 514 -8.10 -1.93 -27.86
CA TYR A 514 -8.79 -2.02 -29.14
C TYR A 514 -10.31 -1.98 -28.95
N ARG A 515 -10.94 -0.89 -29.42
CA ARG A 515 -12.40 -0.73 -29.38
C ARG A 515 -13.06 -1.56 -30.46
N LEU A 516 -13.87 -2.51 -30.03
CA LEU A 516 -14.66 -3.38 -30.88
C LEU A 516 -16.04 -2.77 -31.17
N PRO A 517 -16.72 -3.21 -32.24
CA PRO A 517 -18.12 -2.85 -32.49
C PRO A 517 -19.01 -3.18 -31.28
N GLY A 518 -20.01 -2.33 -31.00
CA GLY A 518 -20.92 -2.51 -29.86
C GLY A 518 -20.40 -2.00 -28.53
N GLY A 519 -19.31 -1.20 -28.52
CA GLY A 519 -18.77 -0.52 -27.33
C GLY A 519 -17.99 -1.45 -26.37
N TYR A 520 -17.49 -2.58 -26.87
CA TYR A 520 -16.53 -3.40 -26.13
C TYR A 520 -15.10 -2.87 -26.35
N ALA A 521 -14.24 -3.01 -25.34
CA ALA A 521 -12.81 -2.81 -25.48
C ALA A 521 -12.08 -4.12 -25.20
N PHE A 522 -11.28 -4.59 -26.14
CA PHE A 522 -10.28 -5.61 -25.90
C PHE A 522 -9.00 -4.94 -25.43
N LYS A 523 -8.49 -5.40 -24.29
CA LYS A 523 -7.24 -4.90 -23.70
C LYS A 523 -6.24 -6.03 -23.55
N ALA A 524 -4.96 -5.73 -23.74
CA ALA A 524 -3.87 -6.65 -23.49
C ALA A 524 -2.67 -5.88 -22.93
N SER A 525 -1.87 -6.55 -22.12
CA SER A 525 -0.62 -5.99 -21.58
C SER A 525 0.46 -7.05 -21.43
N TYR A 526 1.70 -6.60 -21.56
CA TYR A 526 2.92 -7.34 -21.26
C TYR A 526 3.84 -6.45 -20.45
N ALA A 527 4.48 -7.03 -19.43
CA ALA A 527 5.50 -6.33 -18.65
C ALA A 527 6.60 -7.31 -18.26
N ASP A 528 7.84 -6.88 -18.48
CA ASP A 528 9.06 -7.43 -17.90
C ASP A 528 9.48 -6.54 -16.73
N MET A 529 9.81 -7.11 -15.58
CA MET A 529 9.99 -6.38 -14.33
C MET A 529 11.18 -6.95 -13.55
N MET A 530 11.93 -6.05 -12.87
CA MET A 530 13.03 -6.40 -11.98
C MET A 530 12.92 -5.62 -10.68
N GLN A 531 13.30 -6.26 -9.57
CA GLN A 531 13.27 -5.70 -8.23
C GLN A 531 14.61 -5.95 -7.54
N PHE A 532 15.15 -4.89 -6.92
CA PHE A 532 16.44 -4.91 -6.23
C PHE A 532 16.31 -4.90 -4.71
N VAL A 533 15.20 -4.41 -4.20
CA VAL A 533 14.93 -4.23 -2.76
C VAL A 533 13.90 -5.27 -2.32
N ASN A 534 14.27 -6.16 -1.43
CA ASN A 534 13.51 -7.33 -1.03
C ASN A 534 13.07 -7.21 0.42
N LEU A 535 11.89 -7.75 0.77
CA LEU A 535 11.42 -7.89 2.13
C LEU A 535 11.44 -9.37 2.53
N LEU A 536 12.20 -9.67 3.56
CA LEU A 536 12.18 -11.00 4.18
C LEU A 536 11.08 -11.02 5.23
N THR A 537 10.04 -11.80 5.00
CA THR A 537 8.90 -11.95 5.90
C THR A 537 8.95 -13.30 6.60
N ASN A 538 8.67 -13.31 7.89
CA ASN A 538 8.45 -14.55 8.60
C ASN A 538 7.00 -15.02 8.34
N GLU A 539 6.81 -16.22 7.80
CA GLU A 539 5.47 -16.77 7.46
C GLU A 539 4.61 -17.09 8.70
N GLY A 540 5.12 -16.83 9.89
CA GLY A 540 4.42 -17.02 11.17
C GLY A 540 3.38 -15.93 11.48
N ILE A 541 3.15 -15.70 12.74
CA ILE A 541 2.33 -14.58 13.23
C ILE A 541 3.02 -13.30 12.80
N GLY A 542 2.37 -12.48 11.99
CA GLY A 542 2.91 -11.28 11.35
C GLY A 542 3.40 -10.21 12.33
N LEU A 543 4.48 -10.54 13.04
CA LEU A 543 5.25 -9.55 13.79
C LEU A 543 5.98 -8.67 12.78
N PRO A 544 6.18 -7.38 13.04
CA PRO A 544 6.91 -6.47 12.17
C PRO A 544 8.44 -6.71 12.21
N THR A 545 8.83 -7.98 12.28
CA THR A 545 10.23 -8.44 12.22
C THR A 545 10.73 -8.55 10.80
N ASP A 546 9.96 -8.00 9.87
CA ASP A 546 10.25 -7.97 8.44
C ASP A 546 11.52 -7.16 8.18
N LEU A 547 12.43 -7.73 7.42
CA LEU A 547 13.75 -7.18 7.16
C LEU A 547 13.88 -6.75 5.70
N TRP A 548 14.10 -5.45 5.46
CA TRP A 548 14.42 -4.93 4.13
C TRP A 548 15.90 -5.14 3.80
N VAL A 549 16.16 -5.84 2.69
CA VAL A 549 17.51 -6.20 2.23
C VAL A 549 17.67 -5.90 0.75
N PRO A 550 18.89 -5.52 0.29
CA PRO A 550 19.18 -5.36 -1.13
C PRO A 550 19.42 -6.71 -1.82
N SER A 551 19.46 -6.70 -3.14
CA SER A 551 20.23 -7.67 -3.89
C SER A 551 21.72 -7.41 -3.65
N THR A 552 22.54 -8.48 -3.59
CA THR A 552 24.01 -8.44 -3.33
C THR A 552 24.72 -9.33 -4.33
N ALA A 553 26.02 -9.49 -4.18
CA ALA A 553 26.80 -10.46 -4.99
C ALA A 553 26.27 -11.91 -4.87
N ARG A 554 25.68 -12.27 -3.73
CA ARG A 554 25.13 -13.60 -3.45
C ARG A 554 23.63 -13.72 -3.79
N ILE A 555 22.88 -12.62 -3.65
CA ILE A 555 21.42 -12.56 -3.79
C ILE A 555 21.06 -11.82 -5.05
N LYS A 556 20.72 -12.55 -6.10
CA LYS A 556 20.37 -11.97 -7.40
C LYS A 556 19.06 -11.19 -7.33
N PRO A 557 18.88 -10.14 -8.16
CA PRO A 557 17.63 -9.43 -8.27
C PRO A 557 16.46 -10.36 -8.63
N GLN A 558 15.31 -10.14 -8.00
CA GLN A 558 14.07 -10.82 -8.38
C GLN A 558 13.59 -10.31 -9.73
N THR A 559 13.06 -11.18 -10.57
CA THR A 559 12.48 -10.82 -11.87
C THR A 559 11.07 -11.38 -12.03
N SER A 560 10.28 -10.76 -12.90
CA SER A 560 8.95 -11.24 -13.23
C SER A 560 8.55 -10.86 -14.65
N GLN A 561 7.88 -11.77 -15.34
CA GLN A 561 7.22 -11.53 -16.61
C GLN A 561 5.73 -11.76 -16.44
N GLN A 562 4.91 -10.79 -16.89
CA GLN A 562 3.47 -10.91 -16.82
C GLN A 562 2.82 -10.58 -18.15
N ILE A 563 1.87 -11.40 -18.55
CA ILE A 563 0.93 -11.14 -19.64
C ILE A 563 -0.50 -11.12 -19.09
N ALA A 564 -1.30 -10.20 -19.57
CA ALA A 564 -2.73 -10.18 -19.27
C ALA A 564 -3.55 -9.77 -20.49
N ALA A 565 -4.77 -10.27 -20.58
CA ALA A 565 -5.73 -9.90 -21.61
C ALA A 565 -7.15 -9.89 -21.04
N GLY A 566 -8.03 -9.06 -21.59
CA GLY A 566 -9.39 -8.93 -21.10
C GLY A 566 -10.32 -8.13 -22.00
N LEU A 567 -11.59 -8.12 -21.59
CA LEU A 567 -12.65 -7.36 -22.21
C LEU A 567 -13.28 -6.43 -21.18
N ALA A 568 -13.57 -5.22 -21.59
CA ALA A 568 -14.25 -4.23 -20.77
C ALA A 568 -15.38 -3.54 -21.54
N LYS A 569 -16.42 -3.10 -20.82
CA LYS A 569 -17.56 -2.40 -21.40
C LYS A 569 -18.30 -1.58 -20.35
N ASN A 570 -18.75 -0.37 -20.74
CA ASN A 570 -19.74 0.39 -20.00
C ASN A 570 -21.14 0.09 -20.53
N ILE A 571 -22.10 -0.17 -19.66
CA ILE A 571 -23.53 -0.34 -19.98
C ILE A 571 -24.31 0.59 -19.05
N GLY A 572 -24.74 1.75 -19.57
CA GLY A 572 -25.30 2.80 -18.74
C GLY A 572 -24.30 3.20 -17.63
N PRO A 573 -24.74 3.27 -16.36
CA PRO A 573 -23.89 3.63 -15.23
C PRO A 573 -22.99 2.49 -14.72
N TYR A 574 -23.06 1.32 -15.35
CA TYR A 574 -22.32 0.12 -14.94
C TYR A 574 -21.09 -0.09 -15.81
N GLU A 575 -19.98 -0.39 -15.17
CA GLU A 575 -18.72 -0.79 -15.78
C GLU A 575 -18.50 -2.28 -15.52
N PHE A 576 -18.19 -3.04 -16.59
CA PHE A 576 -17.89 -4.47 -16.50
C PHE A 576 -16.53 -4.75 -17.08
N SER A 577 -15.76 -5.62 -16.43
CA SER A 577 -14.53 -6.17 -16.99
C SER A 577 -14.35 -7.64 -16.64
N ILE A 578 -13.69 -8.36 -17.56
CA ILE A 578 -13.16 -9.70 -17.37
C ILE A 578 -11.71 -9.67 -17.81
N GLU A 579 -10.80 -10.13 -16.96
CA GLU A 579 -9.38 -10.18 -17.23
C GLU A 579 -8.80 -11.54 -16.88
N GLY A 580 -7.89 -12.07 -17.72
CA GLY A 580 -7.07 -13.22 -17.44
C GLY A 580 -5.60 -12.81 -17.40
N TYR A 581 -4.81 -13.43 -16.52
CA TYR A 581 -3.38 -13.16 -16.40
C TYR A 581 -2.56 -14.44 -16.20
N TYR A 582 -1.29 -14.36 -16.60
CA TYR A 582 -0.25 -15.34 -16.32
C TYR A 582 1.03 -14.59 -15.95
N LYS A 583 1.68 -15.00 -14.86
CA LYS A 583 2.87 -14.39 -14.28
C LYS A 583 3.88 -15.46 -13.90
N GLN A 584 5.11 -15.28 -14.35
CA GLN A 584 6.27 -16.08 -13.97
C GLN A 584 7.24 -15.19 -13.19
N MET A 585 7.88 -15.75 -12.16
CA MET A 585 8.79 -15.04 -11.26
C MET A 585 10.02 -15.90 -11.03
N ASP A 586 11.20 -15.27 -11.02
CA ASP A 586 12.48 -15.95 -10.78
C ASP A 586 13.29 -15.19 -9.72
N ASN A 587 14.21 -15.91 -9.07
CA ASN A 587 15.06 -15.42 -7.99
C ASN A 587 14.26 -14.86 -6.79
N LEU A 588 13.06 -15.37 -6.54
CA LEU A 588 12.28 -15.01 -5.35
C LEU A 588 13.08 -15.35 -4.09
N VAL A 589 12.96 -14.53 -3.06
CA VAL A 589 13.65 -14.77 -1.79
C VAL A 589 12.69 -15.28 -0.71
N SER A 590 13.16 -16.22 0.09
CA SER A 590 12.46 -16.76 1.26
C SER A 590 13.47 -17.17 2.33
N TYR A 591 13.05 -17.19 3.61
CA TYR A 591 13.85 -17.83 4.64
C TYR A 591 13.97 -19.33 4.38
N LYS A 592 15.14 -19.88 4.68
CA LYS A 592 15.32 -21.33 4.81
C LYS A 592 14.46 -21.88 5.93
N GLU A 593 14.11 -23.14 5.89
CA GLU A 593 13.32 -23.77 6.93
C GLU A 593 14.04 -23.68 8.30
N GLY A 594 13.32 -23.22 9.32
CA GLY A 594 13.84 -23.01 10.67
C GLY A 594 14.71 -21.77 10.88
N ALA A 595 14.98 -20.99 9.84
CA ALA A 595 15.76 -19.76 9.98
C ALA A 595 14.95 -18.63 10.63
N SER A 596 15.56 -17.92 11.60
CA SER A 596 15.02 -16.73 12.25
C SER A 596 16.11 -15.69 12.47
N PHE A 597 15.72 -14.40 12.53
CA PHE A 597 16.64 -13.30 12.89
C PHE A 597 16.47 -12.86 14.35
N LEU A 598 15.30 -13.04 14.93
CA LEU A 598 15.06 -12.67 16.31
C LEU A 598 15.82 -13.64 17.24
N PHE A 599 16.70 -13.07 18.06
CA PHE A 599 17.49 -13.81 19.08
C PHE A 599 18.47 -14.86 18.54
N SER A 600 18.83 -14.82 17.25
CA SER A 600 19.90 -15.64 16.73
C SER A 600 21.24 -15.11 17.22
N VAL A 601 21.97 -15.90 17.97
CA VAL A 601 23.34 -15.61 18.49
C VAL A 601 24.41 -16.15 17.51
N ASP A 602 24.00 -16.64 16.34
CA ASP A 602 24.89 -17.22 15.34
C ASP A 602 25.71 -16.15 14.64
N ASN A 603 26.91 -16.50 14.20
CA ASN A 603 27.73 -15.62 13.36
C ASN A 603 27.28 -15.57 11.89
N ASP A 604 26.15 -16.18 11.56
CA ASP A 604 25.63 -16.21 10.21
C ASP A 604 25.15 -14.84 9.76
N THR A 605 25.49 -14.47 8.54
CA THR A 605 24.95 -13.28 7.91
C THR A 605 23.50 -13.52 7.51
N TRP A 606 22.73 -12.44 7.29
CA TRP A 606 21.34 -12.56 6.80
C TRP A 606 21.25 -13.32 5.47
N GLU A 607 22.27 -13.25 4.61
CA GLU A 607 22.35 -13.98 3.35
C GLU A 607 22.43 -15.50 3.50
N ASP A 608 23.04 -16.00 4.59
CA ASP A 608 23.13 -17.43 4.86
C ASP A 608 21.80 -18.05 5.24
N LYS A 609 20.86 -17.23 5.71
CA LYS A 609 19.54 -17.63 6.20
C LYS A 609 18.44 -17.65 5.14
N ILE A 610 18.77 -17.26 3.90
CA ILE A 610 17.79 -17.18 2.80
C ILE A 610 18.09 -18.17 1.67
N SER A 611 17.05 -18.49 0.94
CA SER A 611 17.08 -19.27 -0.29
C SER A 611 16.46 -18.48 -1.44
N GLN A 612 16.90 -18.73 -2.67
CA GLN A 612 16.31 -18.16 -3.87
C GLN A 612 15.58 -19.24 -4.69
N GLY A 613 14.42 -18.90 -5.20
CA GLY A 613 13.58 -19.83 -5.94
C GLY A 613 12.76 -19.17 -7.04
N SER A 614 11.80 -19.91 -7.56
CA SER A 614 10.89 -19.46 -8.61
C SER A 614 9.44 -19.45 -8.15
N GLY A 615 8.58 -18.79 -8.91
CA GLY A 615 7.16 -18.75 -8.66
C GLY A 615 6.33 -18.60 -9.93
N GLU A 616 5.11 -19.08 -9.86
CA GLU A 616 4.15 -19.01 -10.95
C GLU A 616 2.78 -18.62 -10.39
N SER A 617 2.09 -17.73 -11.09
CA SER A 617 0.72 -17.35 -10.73
C SER A 617 -0.12 -17.10 -11.97
N TYR A 618 -1.38 -17.55 -11.96
CA TYR A 618 -2.34 -17.29 -13.02
C TYR A 618 -3.77 -17.25 -12.48
N GLY A 619 -4.64 -16.57 -13.21
CA GLY A 619 -6.02 -16.43 -12.76
C GLY A 619 -6.90 -15.63 -13.70
N MET A 620 -8.16 -15.53 -13.27
CA MET A 620 -9.22 -14.76 -13.94
C MET A 620 -9.90 -13.85 -12.92
N GLU A 621 -10.16 -12.62 -13.34
CA GLU A 621 -10.80 -11.58 -12.53
C GLU A 621 -12.08 -11.11 -13.23
N LEU A 622 -13.18 -11.06 -12.50
CA LEU A 622 -14.45 -10.46 -12.94
C LEU A 622 -14.76 -9.25 -12.07
N PHE A 623 -15.16 -8.17 -12.70
CA PHE A 623 -15.50 -6.94 -12.00
C PHE A 623 -16.74 -6.29 -12.59
N ALA A 624 -17.62 -5.86 -11.72
CA ALA A 624 -18.79 -5.06 -12.05
C ALA A 624 -18.91 -3.90 -11.06
N GLN A 625 -18.93 -2.66 -11.55
CA GLN A 625 -18.95 -1.45 -10.72
C GLN A 625 -20.02 -0.48 -11.16
N ARG A 626 -20.62 0.22 -10.20
CA ARG A 626 -21.42 1.43 -10.41
C ARG A 626 -20.81 2.59 -9.63
N LYS A 627 -20.36 3.64 -10.32
CA LYS A 627 -19.62 4.77 -9.73
C LYS A 627 -20.51 5.94 -9.31
N THR A 628 -21.70 6.06 -9.90
CA THR A 628 -22.56 7.25 -9.75
C THR A 628 -24.00 6.89 -9.39
N GLY A 629 -24.74 7.84 -8.85
CA GLY A 629 -26.15 7.71 -8.43
C GLY A 629 -26.28 7.43 -6.94
N GLN A 630 -27.53 7.28 -6.47
CA GLN A 630 -27.84 7.04 -5.05
C GLN A 630 -27.25 5.72 -4.53
N THR A 631 -27.16 4.71 -5.40
CA THR A 631 -26.53 3.43 -5.06
C THR A 631 -25.24 3.30 -5.85
N THR A 632 -24.11 3.15 -5.15
CA THR A 632 -22.78 2.92 -5.73
C THR A 632 -22.17 1.66 -5.12
N GLY A 633 -21.13 1.11 -5.78
CA GLY A 633 -20.46 -0.08 -5.27
C GLY A 633 -19.93 -0.96 -6.37
N TRP A 634 -19.44 -2.15 -5.98
CA TRP A 634 -18.89 -3.14 -6.92
C TRP A 634 -19.06 -4.57 -6.44
N ILE A 635 -18.94 -5.47 -7.39
CA ILE A 635 -18.77 -6.90 -7.17
C ILE A 635 -17.46 -7.31 -7.85
N GLY A 636 -16.55 -7.89 -7.07
CA GLY A 636 -15.30 -8.47 -7.52
C GLY A 636 -15.29 -9.97 -7.32
N TYR A 637 -14.78 -10.73 -8.30
CA TYR A 637 -14.50 -12.15 -8.16
C TYR A 637 -13.15 -12.48 -8.77
N THR A 638 -12.34 -13.25 -8.05
CA THR A 638 -11.04 -13.73 -8.49
C THR A 638 -10.99 -15.25 -8.37
N LEU A 639 -10.57 -15.91 -9.44
CA LEU A 639 -10.19 -17.31 -9.48
C LEU A 639 -8.70 -17.36 -9.76
N SER A 640 -7.86 -17.87 -8.82
CA SER A 640 -6.41 -17.83 -8.98
C SER A 640 -5.67 -19.06 -8.43
N TRP A 641 -4.47 -19.24 -8.93
CA TRP A 641 -3.48 -20.22 -8.50
C TRP A 641 -2.14 -19.53 -8.34
N SER A 642 -1.42 -19.83 -7.25
CA SER A 642 -0.08 -19.30 -6.99
C SER A 642 0.81 -20.36 -6.37
N PHE A 643 2.00 -20.53 -6.92
CA PHE A 643 2.95 -21.56 -6.55
C PHE A 643 4.34 -20.98 -6.31
N ARG A 644 5.13 -21.71 -5.54
CA ARG A 644 6.55 -21.44 -5.28
C ARG A 644 7.34 -22.73 -5.41
N GLN A 645 8.63 -22.60 -5.72
CA GLN A 645 9.59 -23.70 -5.75
C GLN A 645 10.97 -23.16 -5.37
N PHE A 646 11.59 -23.77 -4.36
CA PHE A 646 12.92 -23.45 -3.86
C PHE A 646 13.67 -24.75 -3.63
N ASP A 647 14.95 -24.82 -4.00
CA ASP A 647 15.72 -26.06 -3.90
C ASP A 647 15.88 -26.55 -2.45
N ASP A 648 15.97 -25.61 -1.49
CA ASP A 648 16.20 -25.88 -0.07
C ASP A 648 14.90 -25.97 0.76
N ILE A 649 13.74 -25.81 0.13
CA ILE A 649 12.45 -25.80 0.80
C ILE A 649 11.57 -26.89 0.18
N ASN A 650 10.86 -27.65 1.02
CA ASN A 650 9.96 -28.74 0.59
C ASN A 650 10.67 -29.81 -0.29
N GLY A 651 11.95 -30.06 -0.01
CA GLY A 651 12.74 -31.03 -0.79
C GLY A 651 12.95 -30.66 -2.25
N GLY A 652 12.80 -29.39 -2.62
CA GLY A 652 12.87 -28.89 -4.00
C GLY A 652 11.56 -29.05 -4.80
N GLU A 653 10.52 -29.60 -4.20
CA GLU A 653 9.24 -29.79 -4.84
C GLU A 653 8.38 -28.50 -4.86
N ARG A 654 7.58 -28.35 -5.89
CA ARG A 654 6.64 -27.23 -6.05
C ARG A 654 5.53 -27.29 -5.00
N TYR A 655 5.22 -26.16 -4.37
CA TYR A 655 4.20 -26.04 -3.34
C TYR A 655 3.32 -24.79 -3.54
N PHE A 656 2.14 -24.75 -2.90
CA PHE A 656 1.27 -23.59 -2.93
C PHE A 656 1.86 -22.41 -2.12
N PHE A 657 1.78 -21.23 -2.68
CA PHE A 657 2.12 -20.03 -1.91
C PHE A 657 1.16 -19.88 -0.72
N THR A 658 1.65 -19.46 0.43
CA THR A 658 0.85 -19.31 1.67
C THR A 658 -0.43 -18.49 1.44
N TYR A 659 -0.38 -17.52 0.56
CA TYR A 659 -1.51 -16.64 0.24
C TYR A 659 -2.27 -17.07 -1.03
N ASP A 660 -2.07 -18.31 -1.50
CA ASP A 660 -2.90 -18.89 -2.55
C ASP A 660 -4.33 -19.06 -2.06
N ARG A 661 -5.26 -18.33 -2.66
CA ARG A 661 -6.70 -18.47 -2.46
C ARG A 661 -7.35 -18.80 -3.80
N ARG A 662 -8.09 -19.90 -3.84
CA ARG A 662 -8.72 -20.37 -5.07
C ARG A 662 -9.85 -19.44 -5.52
N HIS A 663 -10.73 -19.09 -4.61
CA HIS A 663 -11.87 -18.22 -4.85
C HIS A 663 -11.80 -17.05 -3.87
N ASP A 664 -11.95 -15.84 -4.38
CA ASP A 664 -12.07 -14.61 -3.60
C ASP A 664 -13.21 -13.78 -4.18
N ILE A 665 -14.17 -13.38 -3.32
CA ILE A 665 -15.37 -12.64 -3.71
C ILE A 665 -15.51 -11.45 -2.79
N SER A 666 -15.77 -10.28 -3.36
CA SER A 666 -16.13 -9.07 -2.63
C SER A 666 -17.41 -8.46 -3.19
N VAL A 667 -18.30 -8.05 -2.31
CA VAL A 667 -19.52 -7.30 -2.64
C VAL A 667 -19.54 -6.05 -1.77
N VAL A 668 -19.48 -4.90 -2.41
CA VAL A 668 -19.45 -3.59 -1.74
C VAL A 668 -20.61 -2.75 -2.24
N MET A 669 -21.37 -2.17 -1.32
CA MET A 669 -22.49 -1.31 -1.64
C MET A 669 -22.53 -0.10 -0.70
N SER A 670 -22.83 1.06 -1.27
CA SER A 670 -23.21 2.26 -0.53
C SER A 670 -24.50 2.82 -1.12
N HIS A 671 -25.44 3.22 -0.27
CA HIS A 671 -26.74 3.76 -0.67
C HIS A 671 -27.09 5.00 0.15
N ASP A 672 -27.36 6.09 -0.54
CA ASP A 672 -27.83 7.34 0.06
C ASP A 672 -29.37 7.34 0.06
N PHE A 673 -30.02 7.06 1.20
CA PHE A 673 -31.48 7.13 1.34
C PHE A 673 -31.99 8.56 1.21
N THR A 674 -31.19 9.49 1.76
CA THR A 674 -31.41 10.94 1.70
C THR A 674 -30.04 11.63 1.70
N GLU A 675 -30.02 12.94 1.51
CA GLU A 675 -28.78 13.76 1.68
C GLU A 675 -28.15 13.64 3.08
N ASN A 676 -28.94 13.20 4.05
CA ASN A 676 -28.57 13.13 5.46
C ASN A 676 -28.38 11.72 6.00
N ILE A 677 -28.83 10.69 5.30
CA ILE A 677 -28.77 9.30 5.76
C ILE A 677 -28.18 8.43 4.67
N SER A 678 -27.04 7.83 4.94
CA SER A 678 -26.39 6.87 4.06
C SER A 678 -26.11 5.55 4.78
N PHE A 679 -26.24 4.47 4.03
CA PHE A 679 -25.96 3.10 4.45
C PHE A 679 -24.85 2.53 3.58
N SER A 680 -23.95 1.74 4.16
CA SER A 680 -22.96 0.99 3.40
C SER A 680 -22.74 -0.40 3.97
N GLY A 681 -22.35 -1.32 3.11
CA GLY A 681 -22.03 -2.69 3.48
C GLY A 681 -20.90 -3.25 2.61
N ALA A 682 -20.07 -4.09 3.20
CA ALA A 682 -19.03 -4.84 2.52
C ALA A 682 -19.09 -6.30 2.97
N TRP A 683 -19.26 -7.22 2.02
CA TRP A 683 -19.20 -8.64 2.26
C TRP A 683 -18.03 -9.25 1.50
N VAL A 684 -17.27 -10.10 2.17
CA VAL A 684 -16.12 -10.78 1.60
C VAL A 684 -16.21 -12.28 1.85
N TYR A 685 -15.73 -13.06 0.88
CA TYR A 685 -15.54 -14.49 1.00
C TYR A 685 -14.22 -14.86 0.32
N GLY A 686 -13.39 -15.67 0.98
CA GLY A 686 -12.18 -16.24 0.41
C GLY A 686 -12.01 -17.68 0.86
N THR A 687 -11.58 -18.57 -0.05
CA THR A 687 -11.15 -19.92 0.34
C THR A 687 -9.95 -19.84 1.28
N GLY A 688 -9.79 -20.84 2.15
CA GLY A 688 -8.74 -20.89 3.15
C GLY A 688 -7.33 -20.78 2.55
N ARG A 689 -6.46 -20.05 3.24
CA ARG A 689 -5.03 -19.95 2.87
C ARG A 689 -4.31 -21.28 3.10
N ALA A 690 -3.20 -21.48 2.39
CA ALA A 690 -2.35 -22.65 2.55
C ALA A 690 -1.41 -22.47 3.74
N VAL A 691 -1.26 -23.50 4.57
CA VAL A 691 -0.38 -23.51 5.75
C VAL A 691 0.32 -24.86 5.89
N THR A 692 1.47 -24.86 6.55
CA THR A 692 2.21 -26.06 6.93
C THR A 692 1.79 -26.46 8.34
N LEU A 693 1.44 -27.72 8.54
CA LEU A 693 1.12 -28.28 9.86
C LEU A 693 2.02 -29.47 10.15
N PRO A 694 2.25 -29.82 11.42
CA PRO A 694 2.88 -31.08 11.77
C PRO A 694 2.04 -32.28 11.28
N GLU A 695 2.67 -33.23 10.61
CA GLU A 695 2.02 -34.45 10.17
C GLU A 695 1.99 -35.50 11.31
N TYR A 696 3.07 -35.55 12.08
CA TYR A 696 3.18 -36.31 13.31
C TYR A 696 4.21 -35.72 14.24
N ALA A 697 4.06 -36.04 15.52
CA ALA A 697 4.98 -35.65 16.57
C ALA A 697 5.40 -36.90 17.36
N TYR A 698 6.64 -36.95 17.84
CA TYR A 698 7.16 -38.01 18.67
C TYR A 698 8.02 -37.44 19.80
N LEU A 699 7.97 -38.10 20.94
CA LEU A 699 8.81 -37.73 22.07
C LEU A 699 10.21 -38.29 21.85
N THR A 700 11.22 -37.45 22.01
CA THR A 700 12.62 -37.86 21.98
C THR A 700 13.26 -37.52 23.31
N ASN A 701 14.19 -38.39 23.77
CA ASN A 701 15.01 -38.09 24.92
C ASN A 701 16.14 -37.17 24.48
N LEU A 702 16.36 -36.07 25.22
CA LEU A 702 17.54 -35.25 25.01
C LEU A 702 18.82 -36.09 25.26
N PRO A 703 19.90 -35.90 24.50
CA PRO A 703 21.17 -36.56 24.78
C PRO A 703 21.65 -36.29 26.20
N ASP A 704 22.17 -37.32 26.87
CA ASP A 704 22.73 -37.21 28.21
C ASP A 704 23.71 -36.03 28.32
N GLY A 705 23.43 -35.09 29.22
CA GLY A 705 24.28 -33.93 29.53
C GLY A 705 23.81 -32.59 28.98
N LEU A 706 22.71 -32.52 28.23
CA LEU A 706 22.10 -31.24 27.74
C LEU A 706 20.88 -30.82 28.57
N SER A 707 20.36 -31.66 29.46
CA SER A 707 19.24 -31.37 30.33
C SER A 707 19.73 -31.10 31.75
N TRP A 708 19.35 -29.96 32.30
CA TRP A 708 19.57 -29.64 33.72
C TRP A 708 18.63 -30.46 34.66
N TRP A 709 17.67 -31.21 34.04
CA TRP A 709 16.68 -32.07 34.71
C TRP A 709 16.65 -33.42 33.98
N ASP A 710 17.15 -34.47 34.61
CA ASP A 710 17.06 -35.84 34.09
C ASP A 710 15.62 -36.23 33.80
N GLY A 711 15.33 -36.62 32.53
CA GLY A 711 14.05 -37.17 32.12
C GLY A 711 13.12 -36.23 31.33
N MET A 712 13.55 -35.04 30.96
CA MET A 712 12.75 -34.20 30.01
C MET A 712 12.75 -34.85 28.63
N GLN A 713 11.55 -35.18 28.16
CA GLN A 713 11.30 -35.56 26.76
C GLN A 713 10.95 -34.32 25.96
N GLU A 714 11.58 -34.16 24.84
CA GLU A 714 11.24 -33.09 23.89
C GLU A 714 10.28 -33.62 22.83
N LEU A 715 9.20 -32.86 22.55
CA LEU A 715 8.28 -33.16 21.49
C LEU A 715 8.87 -32.68 20.18
N VAL A 716 9.30 -33.62 19.33
CA VAL A 716 9.77 -33.31 17.97
C VAL A 716 8.62 -33.46 17.00
N GLU A 717 8.28 -32.37 16.35
CA GLU A 717 7.23 -32.34 15.30
C GLU A 717 7.86 -32.50 13.92
N ARG A 718 7.32 -33.39 13.11
CA ARG A 718 7.67 -33.49 11.70
C ARG A 718 6.62 -32.72 10.88
N PRO A 719 7.01 -31.64 10.17
CA PRO A 719 6.07 -30.89 9.34
C PRO A 719 5.61 -31.74 8.14
N SER A 720 4.39 -31.50 7.69
CA SER A 720 3.88 -31.96 6.40
C SER A 720 4.65 -31.30 5.26
N ASP A 721 4.33 -31.67 4.02
CA ASP A 721 4.76 -30.89 2.85
C ASP A 721 4.39 -29.40 3.05
N LYS A 722 5.25 -28.52 2.54
CA LYS A 722 5.08 -27.06 2.68
C LYS A 722 3.72 -26.61 2.17
N ASN A 723 2.92 -25.92 3.01
CA ASN A 723 1.61 -25.37 2.66
C ASN A 723 0.60 -26.40 2.11
N ALA A 724 0.69 -27.66 2.55
CA ALA A 724 -0.20 -28.74 2.11
C ALA A 724 -1.61 -28.66 2.68
N TYR A 725 -1.78 -28.02 3.84
CA TYR A 725 -3.08 -27.89 4.50
C TYR A 725 -3.80 -26.60 4.11
N ARG A 726 -5.14 -26.61 4.06
CA ARG A 726 -5.99 -25.44 3.83
C ARG A 726 -6.77 -25.11 5.08
N MET A 727 -6.60 -23.86 5.58
CA MET A 727 -7.42 -23.34 6.67
C MET A 727 -8.90 -23.27 6.27
N SER A 728 -9.78 -23.08 7.24
CA SER A 728 -11.20 -22.83 7.00
C SER A 728 -11.43 -21.58 6.15
N PRO A 729 -12.49 -21.53 5.32
CA PRO A 729 -12.80 -20.35 4.52
C PRO A 729 -12.99 -19.09 5.37
N TYR A 730 -12.53 -17.97 4.85
CA TYR A 730 -12.72 -16.65 5.45
C TYR A 730 -13.96 -15.99 4.88
N HIS A 731 -14.88 -15.50 5.71
CA HIS A 731 -15.97 -14.66 5.25
C HIS A 731 -16.43 -13.67 6.33
N ARG A 732 -16.86 -12.48 5.92
CA ARG A 732 -17.26 -11.42 6.84
C ARG A 732 -18.24 -10.46 6.17
N LEU A 733 -19.16 -9.92 6.98
CA LEU A 733 -20.04 -8.81 6.61
C LEU A 733 -19.79 -7.63 7.54
N ASP A 734 -19.48 -6.48 6.96
CA ASP A 734 -19.34 -5.21 7.66
C ASP A 734 -20.47 -4.27 7.22
N LEU A 735 -21.09 -3.57 8.16
CA LEU A 735 -22.17 -2.64 7.88
C LEU A 735 -21.88 -1.27 8.52
N SER A 736 -22.39 -0.21 7.91
CA SER A 736 -22.29 1.14 8.44
C SER A 736 -23.54 1.96 8.13
N LEU A 737 -23.95 2.78 9.08
CA LEU A 737 -25.06 3.74 8.95
C LEU A 737 -24.58 5.11 9.40
N SER A 738 -24.69 6.10 8.52
CA SER A 738 -24.22 7.47 8.74
C SER A 738 -25.39 8.45 8.74
N PHE A 739 -25.38 9.35 9.73
CA PHE A 739 -26.34 10.44 9.89
C PHE A 739 -25.64 11.77 9.82
N LYS A 740 -25.88 12.54 8.74
CA LYS A 740 -25.41 13.92 8.57
C LYS A 740 -26.39 14.90 9.17
N LYS A 741 -25.90 15.97 9.75
CA LYS A 741 -26.70 17.14 10.12
C LYS A 741 -25.93 18.41 9.83
N GLU A 742 -26.47 19.19 8.92
CA GLU A 742 -25.91 20.50 8.58
C GLU A 742 -26.24 21.54 9.68
N LYS A 743 -25.26 22.38 9.96
CA LYS A 743 -25.34 23.51 10.87
C LYS A 743 -24.81 24.76 10.18
N ARG A 744 -25.10 25.94 10.70
CA ARG A 744 -24.72 27.23 10.11
C ARG A 744 -23.21 27.39 9.82
N HIS A 745 -22.35 26.80 10.65
CA HIS A 745 -20.89 26.99 10.59
C HIS A 745 -20.13 25.67 10.46
N PHE A 746 -20.79 24.53 10.52
CA PHE A 746 -20.16 23.22 10.40
C PHE A 746 -21.20 22.14 10.09
N ASP A 747 -20.76 21.09 9.46
CA ASP A 747 -21.51 19.85 9.29
C ASP A 747 -21.05 18.83 10.32
N ARG A 748 -21.93 17.95 10.78
CA ARG A 748 -21.58 16.88 11.69
C ARG A 748 -22.19 15.57 11.23
N TRP A 749 -21.46 14.48 11.54
CA TRP A 749 -21.90 13.12 11.28
C TRP A 749 -21.81 12.28 12.53
N TRP A 750 -22.80 11.43 12.71
CA TRP A 750 -22.71 10.24 13.55
C TRP A 750 -22.64 9.04 12.64
N VAL A 751 -21.59 8.21 12.81
CA VAL A 751 -21.37 7.00 12.03
C VAL A 751 -21.40 5.82 12.98
N PHE A 752 -22.31 4.89 12.76
CA PHE A 752 -22.44 3.63 13.50
C PHE A 752 -22.02 2.50 12.56
N SER A 753 -21.07 1.69 12.97
CA SER A 753 -20.55 0.60 12.14
C SER A 753 -20.46 -0.69 12.94
N THR A 754 -20.56 -1.79 12.24
CA THR A 754 -20.28 -3.13 12.78
C THR A 754 -19.26 -3.83 11.89
N TYR A 755 -18.18 -4.31 12.48
CA TYR A 755 -17.26 -5.21 11.85
C TYR A 755 -17.68 -6.65 12.20
N ASN A 756 -17.66 -7.53 11.20
CA ASN A 756 -18.06 -8.94 11.38
C ASN A 756 -19.49 -9.10 11.96
N THR A 757 -20.46 -8.50 11.30
CA THR A 757 -21.84 -8.33 11.79
C THR A 757 -22.52 -9.64 12.22
N TYR A 758 -22.26 -10.75 11.57
CA TYR A 758 -22.79 -12.07 11.92
C TYR A 758 -21.86 -12.91 12.80
N ASN A 759 -20.80 -12.31 13.36
CA ASN A 759 -19.92 -12.91 14.37
C ASN A 759 -19.27 -14.23 13.92
N ASN A 760 -18.80 -14.31 12.68
CA ASN A 760 -18.01 -15.46 12.22
C ASN A 760 -16.60 -15.37 12.76
N LEU A 761 -16.12 -16.36 13.49
CA LEU A 761 -14.74 -16.43 13.95
C LEU A 761 -13.86 -16.90 12.80
N ASN A 762 -13.34 -15.93 12.04
CA ASN A 762 -12.46 -16.21 10.92
C ASN A 762 -11.11 -16.73 11.40
N PRO A 763 -10.52 -17.73 10.72
CA PRO A 763 -9.27 -18.32 11.15
C PRO A 763 -8.13 -17.30 11.00
N PHE A 764 -7.44 -17.05 12.10
CA PHE A 764 -6.24 -16.24 12.17
C PHE A 764 -4.99 -17.12 12.28
N PHE A 765 -5.03 -18.08 13.22
CA PHE A 765 -3.94 -18.99 13.51
C PHE A 765 -4.52 -20.40 13.77
N ILE A 766 -3.74 -21.43 13.43
CA ILE A 766 -4.06 -22.82 13.66
C ILE A 766 -2.87 -23.51 14.32
N GLU A 767 -3.13 -24.32 15.33
CA GLU A 767 -2.13 -25.12 16.03
C GLU A 767 -2.62 -26.54 16.29
N THR A 768 -1.69 -27.41 16.57
CA THR A 768 -1.98 -28.72 17.14
C THR A 768 -2.36 -28.55 18.62
N ALA A 769 -3.47 -29.15 19.00
CA ALA A 769 -3.95 -29.12 20.39
C ALA A 769 -4.48 -30.51 20.77
N THR A 770 -4.53 -30.81 22.06
CA THR A 770 -5.20 -31.99 22.57
C THR A 770 -6.58 -31.62 23.12
N ASP A 771 -7.58 -32.45 22.86
CA ASP A 771 -8.90 -32.30 23.48
C ASP A 771 -8.87 -32.68 24.99
N ASP A 772 -9.97 -32.45 25.69
CA ASP A 772 -10.10 -32.77 27.13
C ASP A 772 -9.95 -34.27 27.42
N ASN A 773 -10.00 -35.14 26.40
CA ASN A 773 -9.79 -36.59 26.51
C ASN A 773 -8.37 -37.01 26.13
N GLY A 774 -7.47 -36.06 25.78
CA GLY A 774 -6.10 -36.33 25.40
C GLY A 774 -5.93 -36.73 23.93
N ASN A 775 -6.96 -36.57 23.08
CA ASN A 775 -6.83 -36.86 21.64
C ASN A 775 -6.20 -35.67 20.91
N PRO A 776 -5.21 -35.92 20.04
CA PRO A 776 -4.63 -34.86 19.23
C PRO A 776 -5.65 -34.34 18.19
N GLY A 777 -5.67 -33.04 17.98
CA GLY A 777 -6.55 -32.38 17.02
C GLY A 777 -5.97 -31.03 16.59
N LEU A 778 -6.70 -30.33 15.74
CA LEU A 778 -6.35 -28.99 15.30
C LEU A 778 -7.30 -27.98 15.93
N ARG A 779 -6.77 -26.88 16.42
CA ARG A 779 -7.54 -25.76 16.96
C ARG A 779 -7.28 -24.51 16.15
N GLU A 780 -8.34 -23.96 15.55
CA GLU A 780 -8.30 -22.66 14.87
C GLU A 780 -8.69 -21.56 15.85
N TYR A 781 -7.91 -20.48 15.88
CA TYR A 781 -8.20 -19.28 16.66
C TYR A 781 -8.69 -18.17 15.75
N GLY A 782 -9.86 -17.63 16.07
CA GLY A 782 -10.39 -16.42 15.43
C GLY A 782 -10.02 -15.19 16.25
N LEU A 783 -9.71 -14.08 15.55
CA LEU A 783 -9.20 -12.88 16.21
C LEU A 783 -10.32 -11.89 16.57
N PHE A 784 -11.22 -11.62 15.62
CA PHE A 784 -12.25 -10.60 15.78
C PHE A 784 -13.68 -11.17 15.78
N PRO A 785 -14.36 -11.08 16.95
CA PRO A 785 -15.81 -11.27 17.00
C PRO A 785 -16.55 -10.09 16.37
N LEU A 786 -17.86 -10.02 16.52
CA LEU A 786 -18.64 -8.81 16.23
C LEU A 786 -18.08 -7.60 17.00
N ILE A 787 -17.64 -6.57 16.29
CA ILE A 787 -17.15 -5.33 16.89
C ILE A 787 -18.05 -4.17 16.48
N PRO A 788 -18.92 -3.66 17.36
CA PRO A 788 -19.64 -2.42 17.12
C PRO A 788 -18.72 -1.23 17.31
N SER A 789 -18.91 -0.17 16.52
CA SER A 789 -18.15 1.06 16.64
C SER A 789 -18.99 2.29 16.37
N VAL A 790 -18.57 3.41 16.95
CA VAL A 790 -19.17 4.72 16.72
C VAL A 790 -18.09 5.75 16.45
N ALA A 791 -18.34 6.64 15.50
CA ALA A 791 -17.49 7.78 15.24
C ALA A 791 -18.32 9.06 15.16
N TYR A 792 -17.77 10.16 15.64
CA TYR A 792 -18.32 11.49 15.53
C TYR A 792 -17.39 12.38 14.74
N ARG A 793 -17.88 12.94 13.64
CA ARG A 793 -17.13 13.79 12.72
C ARG A 793 -17.73 15.17 12.64
N ILE A 794 -16.86 16.17 12.54
CA ILE A 794 -17.20 17.59 12.31
C ILE A 794 -16.38 18.08 11.13
N LYS A 795 -17.02 18.80 10.19
CA LYS A 795 -16.37 19.49 9.09
C LYS A 795 -16.81 20.97 9.08
N PHE A 796 -15.88 21.89 9.00
CA PHE A 796 -16.08 23.35 9.01
C PHE A 796 -15.24 24.08 7.97
#